data_08721bc0eb1d29a51d6b0ce53b877801
#
_entry.id   08721bc0eb1d29a51d6b0ce53b877801
#
_cell.length_a   1.000
_cell.length_b   1.000
_cell.length_c   1.000
_cell.angle_alpha   90.00
_cell.angle_beta   90.00
_cell.angle_gamma   90.00
#
_symmetry.space_group_name_H-M   'P 1'
#
loop_
_entity.id
_entity.type
_entity.pdbx_description
1 polymer ?
#
loop_
_entity_poly.entity_id
_entity_poly.type
_entity_poly.pdbx_seq_one_letter_code
_entity_poly.pdbx_strand_id
1 'polypeptide(L)'
;MNLSDYSVEKLPWENSNDSTPMWVGNTIYFLSDRDFTTNLYAYSTATKQVKQLTHHDDFDIMSASAGPDAVVYEQAGYIYLLDVGSGKAQRLNIEVTGDLPWARPQFKKVASMIRNSSLSPTGVRAAFEARGEIFTVPVEKGDYRNLTQSSGANDRSPVWSPDGARLAWLSDASGEYQLMLGDPLGLTPPRAVALPSTAFFSSPQWSPDGNQILLQDSHRILWTIEVANGNASKIDTDEYPDPTRSFDAMWSPDSKWITYSKNLPSHLRAIFVYSLADKKTHQITDGLADSISPAFDASGKYLYFMASTNYGPSSGWLEMSSIDRPVRRAMYLAVLSASEPSPFLPETGDEPPKPPAPPEGAPAQPPPAAAASRAVNVRIDFDNIGQRILSLSIPAGEYGNLTAGAAGSFYYTEPTIPGAPSLRLQRYDLKARAAAPFLEGIRSYSLSNDRKKLLYQGLAPNSWGVVPTDRPVPVKVGDGPLNVAQLEMHVDPRTEWAQIYRENWRIQREYFYDPKFHGNDWQAIYEKYKVLLPYVGHRADLNYLVAMVGGELTVGHSYLQGYGDLPAEDPVSVGMLGADFAIENGHYRIKHIYTGENWNPELRAPLSGPGVQVSEGDYLLEVNGRALNASTNLYSMFEGTAGRQTLIRVGKNPSGEGAHVITVIPVASDDGLRTRAWIEDNRRMVDKLSNGRLAYVWLPNTAGPGYTYFTRYYYAQQDKDGAIIDERYNHGGQVADYIVNELERKLMGYFVQRDGQPATSPTAGIYGPKVMLINEGAGSGGDALPYMFHQRKIGPMVGKRTWGGLVGTLGVPSLIDGAGITAPILAFYDLSGKWAVENEGVAPDVEVDYTPSAVINGHDPQLERAVQEAMRLLEQNPVRKVPRPAPIDRVSKPRTR
;
A
#
# COMPACT_ATOMS: atom_id res chain seq x y z
N MET A 1 28.01 -7.89 -26.47
CA MET A 1 29.25 -7.70 -25.71
C MET A 1 30.29 -8.74 -26.12
N ASN A 2 31.50 -8.33 -26.38
CA ASN A 2 32.61 -9.27 -26.64
C ASN A 2 33.19 -9.71 -25.28
N LEU A 3 33.31 -11.03 -25.07
CA LEU A 3 33.78 -11.58 -23.79
C LEU A 3 35.30 -11.48 -23.59
N SER A 4 36.05 -11.16 -24.62
CA SER A 4 37.54 -11.05 -24.53
C SER A 4 38.02 -9.69 -24.05
N ASP A 5 37.28 -8.61 -24.36
CA ASP A 5 37.62 -7.23 -24.05
C ASP A 5 36.47 -6.42 -23.47
N TYR A 6 35.31 -7.08 -23.26
CA TYR A 6 34.07 -6.51 -22.77
C TYR A 6 33.57 -5.29 -23.58
N SER A 7 34.01 -5.13 -24.80
CA SER A 7 33.47 -4.10 -25.68
C SER A 7 32.00 -4.37 -26.02
N VAL A 8 31.22 -3.31 -26.14
CA VAL A 8 29.77 -3.37 -26.43
C VAL A 8 29.49 -2.78 -27.79
N GLU A 9 28.82 -3.53 -28.65
CA GLU A 9 28.21 -3.06 -29.87
C GLU A 9 26.70 -2.94 -29.67
N LYS A 10 26.14 -1.74 -29.88
CA LYS A 10 24.68 -1.51 -29.83
C LYS A 10 24.04 -1.97 -31.13
N LEU A 11 22.96 -2.72 -31.06
CA LEU A 11 22.11 -3.05 -32.20
C LEU A 11 21.31 -1.80 -32.64
N PRO A 12 20.88 -1.73 -33.93
CA PRO A 12 19.97 -0.66 -34.37
C PRO A 12 18.66 -0.67 -33.55
N TRP A 13 18.34 0.45 -32.96
CA TRP A 13 17.17 0.61 -32.08
C TRP A 13 16.27 1.75 -32.59
N GLU A 14 14.97 1.58 -32.53
CA GLU A 14 13.94 2.48 -33.06
C GLU A 14 12.85 2.78 -32.02
N ASN A 15 13.22 3.27 -30.84
CA ASN A 15 12.30 3.59 -29.76
C ASN A 15 11.26 2.46 -29.47
N SER A 16 11.77 1.27 -29.30
CA SER A 16 11.01 0.05 -29.13
C SER A 16 11.51 -0.75 -27.93
N ASN A 17 10.69 -1.68 -27.43
CA ASN A 17 11.12 -2.66 -26.46
C ASN A 17 11.72 -3.86 -27.21
N ASP A 18 13.04 -3.96 -27.23
CA ASP A 18 13.75 -5.09 -27.76
C ASP A 18 14.11 -6.06 -26.64
N SER A 19 13.65 -7.31 -26.72
CA SER A 19 13.79 -8.30 -25.64
C SER A 19 14.17 -9.69 -26.18
N THR A 20 14.45 -10.62 -25.28
CA THR A 20 14.66 -12.05 -25.56
C THR A 20 15.68 -12.30 -26.67
N PRO A 21 16.95 -11.79 -26.56
CA PRO A 21 17.95 -12.01 -27.60
C PRO A 21 18.40 -13.46 -27.66
N MET A 22 18.39 -14.04 -28.87
CA MET A 22 18.77 -15.42 -29.17
C MET A 22 19.83 -15.44 -30.27
N TRP A 23 21.07 -15.84 -29.97
CA TRP A 23 22.17 -15.80 -30.92
C TRP A 23 22.43 -17.18 -31.54
N VAL A 24 22.16 -17.31 -32.84
CA VAL A 24 22.37 -18.54 -33.61
C VAL A 24 23.27 -18.22 -34.85
N GLY A 25 24.44 -18.76 -34.88
CA GLY A 25 25.40 -18.52 -35.96
C GLY A 25 25.76 -17.03 -36.12
N ASN A 26 25.44 -16.44 -37.29
CA ASN A 26 25.66 -15.01 -37.57
C ASN A 26 24.40 -14.16 -37.39
N THR A 27 23.37 -14.69 -36.76
CA THR A 27 22.09 -14.00 -36.60
C THR A 27 21.71 -13.91 -35.12
N ILE A 28 21.29 -12.73 -34.69
CA ILE A 28 20.66 -12.50 -33.38
C ILE A 28 19.15 -12.35 -33.64
N TYR A 29 18.36 -13.29 -33.16
CA TYR A 29 16.90 -13.18 -33.13
C TYR A 29 16.50 -12.46 -31.87
N PHE A 30 15.43 -11.66 -31.92
CA PHE A 30 14.91 -10.93 -30.74
C PHE A 30 13.43 -10.56 -30.96
N LEU A 31 12.74 -10.30 -29.87
CA LEU A 31 11.37 -9.79 -29.89
C LEU A 31 11.41 -8.27 -29.89
N SER A 32 10.53 -7.63 -30.65
CA SER A 32 10.43 -6.16 -30.70
C SER A 32 9.00 -5.72 -30.99
N ASP A 33 8.59 -4.62 -30.35
CA ASP A 33 7.30 -3.96 -30.57
C ASP A 33 7.41 -2.72 -31.50
N ARG A 34 8.50 -2.61 -32.28
CA ARG A 34 8.73 -1.48 -33.20
C ARG A 34 7.67 -1.31 -34.26
N ASP A 35 6.76 -2.26 -34.41
CA ASP A 35 5.59 -2.28 -35.29
C ASP A 35 4.29 -2.38 -34.49
N PHE A 36 4.26 -1.82 -33.27
CA PHE A 36 3.22 -1.80 -32.24
C PHE A 36 2.89 -3.17 -31.62
N THR A 37 2.82 -4.25 -32.41
CA THR A 37 2.66 -5.59 -31.88
C THR A 37 4.03 -6.25 -31.76
N THR A 38 4.30 -6.91 -30.66
CA THR A 38 5.57 -7.62 -30.45
C THR A 38 5.70 -8.77 -31.42
N ASN A 39 6.68 -8.66 -32.33
CA ASN A 39 6.99 -9.63 -33.36
C ASN A 39 8.42 -10.13 -33.25
N LEU A 40 8.77 -11.19 -34.00
CA LEU A 40 10.12 -11.74 -34.06
C LEU A 40 10.92 -11.03 -35.15
N TYR A 41 12.11 -10.55 -34.79
CA TYR A 41 13.07 -9.89 -35.66
C TYR A 41 14.38 -10.65 -35.68
N ALA A 42 15.17 -10.43 -36.73
CA ALA A 42 16.50 -10.97 -36.88
C ALA A 42 17.50 -9.85 -37.23
N TYR A 43 18.63 -9.80 -36.51
CA TYR A 43 19.76 -8.97 -36.81
C TYR A 43 20.93 -9.81 -37.35
N SER A 44 21.38 -9.51 -38.53
CA SER A 44 22.57 -10.15 -39.11
C SER A 44 23.87 -9.46 -38.65
N THR A 45 24.73 -10.18 -37.94
CA THR A 45 26.01 -9.66 -37.47
C THR A 45 26.97 -9.36 -38.65
N ALA A 46 26.77 -10.03 -39.80
CA ALA A 46 27.57 -9.83 -41.00
C ALA A 46 27.15 -8.58 -41.81
N THR A 47 25.85 -8.38 -42.05
CA THR A 47 25.31 -7.27 -42.85
C THR A 47 24.89 -6.06 -42.03
N LYS A 48 24.83 -6.21 -40.70
CA LYS A 48 24.36 -5.19 -39.74
C LYS A 48 22.92 -4.70 -40.00
N GLN A 49 22.10 -5.56 -40.59
CA GLN A 49 20.71 -5.23 -40.93
C GLN A 49 19.72 -5.96 -40.01
N VAL A 50 18.62 -5.28 -39.66
CA VAL A 50 17.49 -5.86 -38.96
C VAL A 50 16.41 -6.22 -39.99
N LYS A 51 15.75 -7.37 -39.80
CA LYS A 51 14.65 -7.86 -40.62
C LYS A 51 13.56 -8.40 -39.73
N GLN A 52 12.31 -8.00 -39.98
CA GLN A 52 11.12 -8.59 -39.38
C GLN A 52 10.86 -9.99 -39.97
N LEU A 53 10.54 -10.96 -39.12
CA LEU A 53 10.29 -12.34 -39.52
C LEU A 53 8.83 -12.76 -39.36
N THR A 54 8.10 -12.20 -38.42
CA THR A 54 6.69 -12.45 -38.19
C THR A 54 5.89 -11.15 -38.28
N HIS A 55 4.58 -11.27 -38.60
CA HIS A 55 3.70 -10.12 -38.83
C HIS A 55 2.35 -10.38 -38.16
N HIS A 56 2.37 -10.59 -36.82
CA HIS A 56 1.16 -10.68 -36.01
C HIS A 56 0.65 -9.26 -35.73
N ASP A 57 -0.65 -9.06 -35.79
CA ASP A 57 -1.33 -7.79 -35.60
C ASP A 57 -2.44 -7.87 -34.52
N ASP A 58 -2.67 -9.07 -33.98
CA ASP A 58 -3.73 -9.35 -33.00
C ASP A 58 -3.19 -9.51 -31.56
N PHE A 59 -2.21 -10.39 -31.35
CA PHE A 59 -1.59 -10.65 -30.04
C PHE A 59 -0.06 -10.58 -30.14
N ASP A 60 0.55 -10.12 -29.07
CA ASP A 60 2.00 -10.09 -28.93
C ASP A 60 2.61 -11.50 -28.88
N ILE A 61 3.83 -11.64 -29.39
CA ILE A 61 4.70 -12.77 -29.06
C ILE A 61 5.24 -12.53 -27.65
N MET A 62 4.88 -13.41 -26.71
CA MET A 62 5.20 -13.27 -25.29
C MET A 62 6.53 -13.91 -24.90
N SER A 63 6.95 -14.95 -25.60
CA SER A 63 8.20 -15.64 -25.35
C SER A 63 8.73 -16.30 -26.63
N ALA A 64 10.07 -16.42 -26.70
CA ALA A 64 10.72 -17.12 -27.78
C ALA A 64 12.01 -17.82 -27.31
N SER A 65 12.35 -18.92 -27.97
CA SER A 65 13.61 -19.64 -27.75
C SER A 65 14.14 -20.21 -29.08
N ALA A 66 15.43 -20.06 -29.31
CA ALA A 66 16.05 -20.53 -30.53
C ALA A 66 16.84 -21.85 -30.35
N GLY A 67 16.63 -22.78 -31.27
CA GLY A 67 17.50 -23.91 -31.53
C GLY A 67 18.41 -23.66 -32.75
N PRO A 68 19.21 -24.66 -33.17
CA PRO A 68 20.10 -24.50 -34.32
C PRO A 68 19.39 -24.15 -35.64
N ASP A 69 18.23 -24.75 -35.90
CA ASP A 69 17.52 -24.66 -37.15
C ASP A 69 16.12 -24.03 -37.07
N ALA A 70 15.68 -23.68 -35.87
CA ALA A 70 14.34 -23.15 -35.67
C ALA A 70 14.26 -22.21 -34.47
N VAL A 71 13.27 -21.29 -34.50
CA VAL A 71 12.86 -20.49 -33.34
C VAL A 71 11.44 -20.92 -32.94
N VAL A 72 11.29 -21.33 -31.69
CA VAL A 72 9.99 -21.59 -31.08
C VAL A 72 9.51 -20.31 -30.41
N TYR A 73 8.25 -19.94 -30.61
CA TYR A 73 7.66 -18.80 -29.91
C TYR A 73 6.20 -19.03 -29.52
N GLU A 74 5.74 -18.32 -28.50
CA GLU A 74 4.36 -18.36 -28.02
C GLU A 74 3.63 -17.08 -28.42
N GLN A 75 2.45 -17.24 -29.01
CA GLN A 75 1.58 -16.14 -29.42
C GLN A 75 0.11 -16.56 -29.24
N ALA A 76 -0.67 -15.74 -28.57
CA ALA A 76 -2.11 -16.00 -28.28
C ALA A 76 -2.38 -17.37 -27.61
N GLY A 77 -1.45 -17.85 -26.74
CA GLY A 77 -1.58 -19.15 -26.09
C GLY A 77 -1.24 -20.36 -26.98
N TYR A 78 -0.77 -20.14 -28.21
CA TYR A 78 -0.30 -21.19 -29.13
C TYR A 78 1.21 -21.16 -29.26
N ILE A 79 1.77 -22.34 -29.53
CA ILE A 79 3.18 -22.50 -29.84
C ILE A 79 3.38 -22.54 -31.35
N TYR A 80 4.32 -21.74 -31.81
CA TYR A 80 4.74 -21.68 -33.22
C TYR A 80 6.18 -22.11 -33.36
N LEU A 81 6.50 -22.73 -34.50
CA LEU A 81 7.84 -23.06 -34.91
C LEU A 81 8.19 -22.28 -36.19
N LEU A 82 9.17 -21.40 -36.12
CA LEU A 82 9.73 -20.72 -37.29
C LEU A 82 10.98 -21.48 -37.75
N ASP A 83 10.93 -22.01 -38.93
CA ASP A 83 12.11 -22.62 -39.61
C ASP A 83 13.08 -21.50 -40.06
N VAL A 84 14.29 -21.52 -39.56
CA VAL A 84 15.30 -20.48 -39.79
C VAL A 84 15.72 -20.44 -41.27
N GLY A 85 15.80 -21.60 -41.94
CA GLY A 85 16.21 -21.67 -43.32
C GLY A 85 15.20 -21.13 -44.30
N SER A 86 13.94 -21.41 -44.13
CA SER A 86 12.86 -20.98 -45.04
C SER A 86 12.18 -19.67 -44.56
N GLY A 87 12.36 -19.28 -43.31
CA GLY A 87 11.67 -18.13 -42.70
C GLY A 87 10.16 -18.35 -42.53
N LYS A 88 9.67 -19.61 -42.59
CA LYS A 88 8.23 -19.89 -42.45
C LYS A 88 7.89 -20.30 -41.03
N ALA A 89 6.87 -19.62 -40.48
CA ALA A 89 6.29 -19.97 -39.19
C ALA A 89 5.12 -20.93 -39.36
N GLN A 90 5.04 -21.95 -38.50
CA GLN A 90 3.96 -22.94 -38.44
C GLN A 90 3.43 -23.04 -37.01
N ARG A 91 2.11 -22.95 -36.84
CA ARG A 91 1.47 -23.22 -35.55
C ARG A 91 1.54 -24.71 -35.26
N LEU A 92 2.01 -25.08 -34.08
CA LEU A 92 2.02 -26.46 -33.63
C LEU A 92 0.69 -26.80 -32.98
N ASN A 93 0.15 -27.98 -33.34
CA ASN A 93 -1.04 -28.50 -32.68
C ASN A 93 -0.59 -29.37 -31.50
N ILE A 94 -0.68 -28.83 -30.30
CA ILE A 94 -0.29 -29.53 -29.08
C ILE A 94 -1.57 -29.78 -28.27
N GLU A 95 -1.83 -31.03 -27.96
CA GLU A 95 -2.92 -31.44 -27.10
C GLU A 95 -2.37 -31.85 -25.74
N VAL A 96 -2.88 -31.23 -24.67
CA VAL A 96 -2.57 -31.60 -23.30
C VAL A 96 -3.71 -32.46 -22.76
N THR A 97 -3.41 -33.75 -22.56
CA THR A 97 -4.36 -34.67 -21.93
C THR A 97 -3.98 -34.79 -20.45
N GLY A 98 -4.84 -34.36 -19.56
CA GLY A 98 -4.60 -34.42 -18.12
C GLY A 98 -5.90 -34.27 -17.34
N ASP A 99 -5.83 -34.63 -16.08
CA ASP A 99 -6.97 -34.58 -15.17
C ASP A 99 -7.36 -33.17 -14.75
N LEU A 100 -6.52 -32.17 -14.99
CA LEU A 100 -6.69 -30.75 -14.59
C LEU A 100 -7.27 -30.63 -13.16
N PRO A 101 -6.60 -31.15 -12.13
CA PRO A 101 -7.14 -31.23 -10.76
C PRO A 101 -7.51 -29.86 -10.20
N TRP A 102 -6.81 -28.82 -10.63
CA TRP A 102 -7.01 -27.43 -10.20
C TRP A 102 -8.31 -26.79 -10.78
N ALA A 103 -8.83 -27.35 -11.87
CA ALA A 103 -10.07 -26.88 -12.50
C ALA A 103 -11.31 -27.63 -12.01
N ARG A 104 -11.15 -28.59 -11.12
CA ARG A 104 -12.27 -29.40 -10.58
C ARG A 104 -12.97 -28.69 -9.43
N PRO A 105 -14.30 -28.81 -9.36
CA PRO A 105 -15.05 -28.36 -8.21
C PRO A 105 -14.56 -29.02 -6.90
N GLN A 106 -14.45 -28.24 -5.83
CA GLN A 106 -13.92 -28.69 -4.55
C GLN A 106 -14.48 -27.89 -3.38
N PHE A 107 -14.50 -28.49 -2.20
CA PHE A 107 -14.79 -27.76 -0.97
C PHE A 107 -13.54 -27.09 -0.44
N LYS A 108 -13.68 -25.81 -0.02
CA LYS A 108 -12.59 -25.03 0.56
C LYS A 108 -12.98 -24.40 1.90
N LYS A 109 -12.08 -24.43 2.87
CA LYS A 109 -12.18 -23.67 4.11
C LYS A 109 -11.86 -22.21 3.81
N VAL A 110 -12.76 -21.31 4.26
CA VAL A 110 -12.68 -19.87 3.89
C VAL A 110 -12.60 -18.91 5.06
N ALA A 111 -12.44 -19.42 6.28
CA ALA A 111 -12.37 -18.58 7.47
C ALA A 111 -11.23 -17.53 7.44
N SER A 112 -10.09 -17.86 6.82
CA SER A 112 -8.96 -16.92 6.64
C SER A 112 -9.25 -15.83 5.60
N MET A 113 -10.32 -15.95 4.84
CA MET A 113 -10.72 -15.02 3.78
C MET A 113 -11.89 -14.10 4.19
N ILE A 114 -12.26 -14.09 5.47
CA ILE A 114 -13.27 -13.16 6.00
C ILE A 114 -12.77 -11.72 5.85
N ARG A 115 -13.58 -10.87 5.20
CA ARG A 115 -13.27 -9.45 4.95
C ARG A 115 -14.22 -8.52 5.69
N ASN A 116 -15.53 -8.70 5.51
CA ASN A 116 -16.55 -7.86 6.09
C ASN A 116 -17.44 -8.68 7.04
N SER A 117 -17.94 -7.99 8.07
CA SER A 117 -18.79 -8.62 9.06
C SER A 117 -19.86 -7.65 9.56
N SER A 118 -21.02 -8.19 9.94
CA SER A 118 -22.06 -7.43 10.66
C SER A 118 -22.76 -8.29 11.69
N LEU A 119 -23.19 -7.65 12.78
CA LEU A 119 -23.89 -8.32 13.86
C LEU A 119 -25.41 -8.13 13.70
N SER A 120 -26.19 -9.19 13.94
CA SER A 120 -27.66 -9.10 13.93
C SER A 120 -28.16 -8.12 14.98
N PRO A 121 -29.38 -7.55 14.85
CA PRO A 121 -29.83 -6.44 15.68
C PRO A 121 -29.75 -6.68 17.19
N THR A 122 -29.96 -7.91 17.65
CA THR A 122 -29.83 -8.33 19.06
C THR A 122 -28.54 -9.10 19.35
N GLY A 123 -27.66 -9.25 18.38
CA GLY A 123 -26.38 -9.92 18.54
C GLY A 123 -26.45 -11.43 18.73
N VAL A 124 -27.46 -12.10 18.17
CA VAL A 124 -27.58 -13.58 18.26
C VAL A 124 -26.90 -14.31 17.11
N ARG A 125 -26.62 -13.63 15.98
CA ARG A 125 -25.87 -14.14 14.85
C ARG A 125 -24.97 -13.05 14.27
N ALA A 126 -23.84 -13.44 13.72
CA ALA A 126 -22.99 -12.57 12.92
C ALA A 126 -23.06 -13.00 11.44
N ALA A 127 -23.09 -12.04 10.52
CA ALA A 127 -22.92 -12.27 9.08
C ALA A 127 -21.49 -11.96 8.68
N PHE A 128 -20.95 -12.75 7.76
CA PHE A 128 -19.58 -12.64 7.24
C PHE A 128 -19.57 -12.74 5.73
N GLU A 129 -18.74 -11.94 5.11
CA GLU A 129 -18.27 -12.14 3.73
C GLU A 129 -17.01 -12.97 3.77
N ALA A 130 -16.97 -14.07 3.02
CA ALA A 130 -15.75 -14.84 2.83
C ALA A 130 -15.71 -15.46 1.43
N ARG A 131 -14.67 -15.18 0.66
CA ARG A 131 -14.47 -15.64 -0.72
C ARG A 131 -15.71 -15.47 -1.60
N GLY A 132 -16.31 -14.26 -1.59
CA GLY A 132 -17.46 -13.94 -2.42
C GLY A 132 -18.77 -14.60 -2.02
N GLU A 133 -18.86 -15.20 -0.84
CA GLU A 133 -20.11 -15.75 -0.32
C GLU A 133 -20.47 -15.17 1.05
N ILE A 134 -21.76 -15.14 1.34
CA ILE A 134 -22.30 -14.61 2.59
C ILE A 134 -22.67 -15.76 3.53
N PHE A 135 -22.04 -15.73 4.69
CA PHE A 135 -22.27 -16.69 5.77
C PHE A 135 -22.94 -16.04 6.96
N THR A 136 -23.72 -16.80 7.69
CA THR A 136 -24.16 -16.40 9.04
C THR A 136 -23.75 -17.43 10.07
N VAL A 137 -23.19 -16.95 11.20
CA VAL A 137 -22.66 -17.78 12.29
C VAL A 137 -23.41 -17.44 13.57
N PRO A 138 -23.97 -18.45 14.28
CA PRO A 138 -24.65 -18.20 15.57
C PRO A 138 -23.66 -17.89 16.68
N VAL A 139 -24.07 -17.07 17.64
CA VAL A 139 -23.25 -16.72 18.81
C VAL A 139 -23.23 -17.86 19.84
N GLU A 140 -24.37 -18.51 20.07
CA GLU A 140 -24.47 -19.54 21.11
C GLU A 140 -24.89 -20.92 20.59
N LYS A 141 -25.99 -21.01 19.84
CA LYS A 141 -26.60 -22.29 19.43
C LYS A 141 -26.84 -22.37 17.94
N GLY A 142 -26.61 -23.56 17.36
CA GLY A 142 -26.82 -23.90 15.97
C GLY A 142 -25.55 -23.84 15.13
N ASP A 143 -25.67 -24.08 13.84
CA ASP A 143 -24.59 -24.14 12.89
C ASP A 143 -24.50 -22.86 12.01
N TYR A 144 -23.37 -22.69 11.36
CA TYR A 144 -23.25 -21.67 10.32
C TYR A 144 -24.14 -22.01 9.11
N ARG A 145 -24.48 -20.99 8.35
CA ARG A 145 -25.19 -21.13 7.06
C ARG A 145 -24.44 -20.36 6.01
N ASN A 146 -24.28 -20.98 4.85
CA ASN A 146 -23.90 -20.30 3.63
C ASN A 146 -25.17 -19.88 2.91
N LEU A 147 -25.41 -18.58 2.75
CA LEU A 147 -26.68 -18.04 2.22
C LEU A 147 -26.69 -17.96 0.70
N THR A 148 -25.55 -17.75 0.06
CA THR A 148 -25.49 -17.40 -1.36
C THR A 148 -25.11 -18.58 -2.27
N GLN A 149 -24.17 -19.41 -1.85
CA GLN A 149 -23.73 -20.64 -2.55
C GLN A 149 -23.45 -20.41 -4.04
N SER A 150 -22.71 -19.35 -4.37
CA SER A 150 -22.53 -18.84 -5.73
C SER A 150 -21.05 -18.69 -6.10
N SER A 151 -20.40 -19.77 -6.56
CA SER A 151 -18.97 -19.72 -6.98
C SER A 151 -18.66 -18.73 -8.11
N GLY A 152 -19.67 -18.27 -8.86
CA GLY A 152 -19.52 -17.36 -10.00
C GLY A 152 -19.89 -15.92 -9.72
N ALA A 153 -20.13 -15.58 -8.45
CA ALA A 153 -20.49 -14.22 -8.03
C ALA A 153 -19.65 -13.78 -6.84
N ASN A 154 -19.36 -12.48 -6.77
CA ASN A 154 -18.67 -11.87 -5.65
C ASN A 154 -19.70 -11.16 -4.76
N ASP A 155 -20.26 -11.90 -3.79
CA ASP A 155 -21.20 -11.39 -2.80
C ASP A 155 -20.44 -10.75 -1.63
N ARG A 156 -20.73 -9.46 -1.34
CA ARG A 156 -19.90 -8.64 -0.44
C ARG A 156 -20.71 -7.79 0.52
N SER A 157 -20.06 -7.40 1.64
CA SER A 157 -20.54 -6.38 2.58
C SER A 157 -21.92 -6.66 3.14
N PRO A 158 -22.15 -7.80 3.81
CA PRO A 158 -23.47 -8.14 4.37
C PRO A 158 -23.85 -7.22 5.54
N VAL A 159 -25.09 -6.72 5.57
CA VAL A 159 -25.63 -5.89 6.65
C VAL A 159 -27.04 -6.28 7.00
N TRP A 160 -27.32 -6.41 8.30
CA TRP A 160 -28.63 -6.77 8.83
C TRP A 160 -29.59 -5.59 8.81
N SER A 161 -30.86 -5.83 8.44
CA SER A 161 -31.92 -4.87 8.66
C SER A 161 -32.17 -4.64 10.16
N PRO A 162 -32.63 -3.44 10.58
CA PRO A 162 -32.83 -3.13 12.01
C PRO A 162 -33.79 -4.06 12.74
N ASP A 163 -34.78 -4.63 12.04
CA ASP A 163 -35.74 -5.60 12.54
C ASP A 163 -35.25 -7.05 12.52
N GLY A 164 -34.07 -7.31 11.90
CA GLY A 164 -33.50 -8.64 11.73
C GLY A 164 -34.19 -9.53 10.71
N ALA A 165 -35.20 -9.03 10.01
CA ALA A 165 -35.98 -9.80 9.05
C ALA A 165 -35.27 -9.99 7.70
N ARG A 166 -34.30 -9.15 7.38
CA ARG A 166 -33.57 -9.17 6.11
C ARG A 166 -32.09 -8.99 6.29
N LEU A 167 -31.33 -9.49 5.30
CA LEU A 167 -29.92 -9.20 5.11
C LEU A 167 -29.77 -8.49 3.76
N ALA A 168 -28.98 -7.43 3.69
CA ALA A 168 -28.60 -6.81 2.43
C ALA A 168 -27.13 -7.08 2.15
N TRP A 169 -26.77 -7.26 0.88
CA TRP A 169 -25.38 -7.40 0.41
C TRP A 169 -25.24 -6.93 -1.02
N LEU A 170 -24.02 -6.73 -1.49
CA LEU A 170 -23.72 -6.40 -2.88
C LEU A 170 -23.35 -7.66 -3.63
N SER A 171 -23.89 -7.88 -4.83
CA SER A 171 -23.64 -9.07 -5.66
C SER A 171 -23.42 -8.68 -7.11
N ASP A 172 -22.51 -9.34 -7.79
CA ASP A 172 -22.26 -9.17 -9.21
C ASP A 172 -22.79 -10.36 -10.08
N ALA A 173 -23.64 -11.19 -9.52
CA ALA A 173 -24.19 -12.36 -10.19
C ALA A 173 -24.84 -12.06 -11.56
N SER A 174 -25.37 -10.85 -11.75
CA SER A 174 -25.97 -10.40 -13.02
C SER A 174 -24.93 -9.90 -14.04
N GLY A 175 -23.65 -9.85 -13.68
CA GLY A 175 -22.58 -9.25 -14.48
C GLY A 175 -22.14 -7.87 -13.99
N GLU A 176 -23.05 -7.11 -13.39
CA GLU A 176 -22.77 -5.84 -12.70
C GLU A 176 -23.28 -5.91 -11.26
N TYR A 177 -22.70 -5.08 -10.38
CA TYR A 177 -23.12 -5.06 -8.99
C TYR A 177 -24.57 -4.60 -8.82
N GLN A 178 -25.29 -5.31 -7.99
CA GLN A 178 -26.64 -5.01 -7.54
C GLN A 178 -26.71 -5.09 -6.01
N LEU A 179 -27.66 -4.40 -5.41
CA LEU A 179 -27.98 -4.56 -4.00
C LEU A 179 -28.97 -5.71 -3.85
N MET A 180 -28.59 -6.73 -3.10
CA MET A 180 -29.43 -7.89 -2.83
C MET A 180 -30.11 -7.74 -1.47
N LEU A 181 -31.39 -8.14 -1.39
CA LEU A 181 -32.17 -8.16 -0.15
C LEU A 181 -32.70 -9.59 0.04
N GLY A 182 -32.16 -10.31 1.00
CA GLY A 182 -32.45 -11.71 1.21
C GLY A 182 -32.96 -12.05 2.61
N ASP A 183 -33.54 -13.23 2.72
CA ASP A 183 -33.93 -13.88 3.95
C ASP A 183 -32.67 -14.37 4.71
N PRO A 184 -32.49 -14.02 6.01
CA PRO A 184 -31.36 -14.50 6.79
C PRO A 184 -31.30 -16.00 7.01
N LEU A 185 -32.37 -16.72 6.70
CA LEU A 185 -32.43 -18.19 6.74
C LEU A 185 -31.99 -18.81 5.41
N GLY A 186 -31.98 -18.04 4.31
CA GLY A 186 -31.67 -18.55 2.97
C GLY A 186 -32.77 -19.42 2.36
N LEU A 187 -34.01 -19.31 2.83
CA LEU A 187 -35.12 -20.15 2.39
C LEU A 187 -35.85 -19.58 1.17
N THR A 188 -35.69 -18.30 0.91
CA THR A 188 -36.32 -17.61 -0.22
C THR A 188 -35.28 -16.94 -1.10
N PRO A 189 -35.48 -16.91 -2.44
CA PRO A 189 -34.59 -16.18 -3.32
C PRO A 189 -34.48 -14.70 -2.94
N PRO A 190 -33.28 -14.11 -2.96
CA PRO A 190 -33.11 -12.70 -2.66
C PRO A 190 -33.70 -11.82 -3.77
N ARG A 191 -34.19 -10.64 -3.39
CA ARG A 191 -34.62 -9.61 -4.32
C ARG A 191 -33.45 -8.73 -4.72
N ALA A 192 -33.19 -8.61 -6.01
CA ALA A 192 -32.21 -7.68 -6.55
C ALA A 192 -32.80 -6.26 -6.66
N VAL A 193 -32.00 -5.28 -6.33
CA VAL A 193 -32.26 -3.85 -6.49
C VAL A 193 -31.15 -3.26 -7.34
N ALA A 194 -31.49 -2.65 -8.47
CA ALA A 194 -30.51 -2.03 -9.36
C ALA A 194 -29.80 -0.86 -8.65
N LEU A 195 -28.51 -0.73 -8.86
CA LEU A 195 -27.71 0.40 -8.40
C LEU A 195 -27.71 1.53 -9.44
N PRO A 196 -27.48 2.79 -9.05
CA PRO A 196 -27.60 3.94 -9.95
C PRO A 196 -26.53 4.03 -11.04
N SER A 197 -25.46 3.24 -10.95
CA SER A 197 -24.34 3.22 -11.89
C SER A 197 -23.64 1.87 -11.87
N THR A 198 -22.66 1.66 -12.78
CA THR A 198 -21.79 0.48 -12.82
C THR A 198 -20.60 0.57 -11.85
N ALA A 199 -20.46 1.65 -11.09
CA ALA A 199 -19.40 1.88 -10.12
C ALA A 199 -19.31 0.75 -9.06
N PHE A 200 -18.16 0.66 -8.41
CA PHE A 200 -18.02 -0.21 -7.24
C PHE A 200 -18.63 0.46 -6.01
N PHE A 201 -19.64 -0.18 -5.44
CA PHE A 201 -20.30 0.28 -4.22
C PHE A 201 -19.71 -0.38 -2.97
N SER A 202 -19.78 0.33 -1.84
CA SER A 202 -19.28 -0.13 -0.56
C SER A 202 -20.06 0.45 0.62
N SER A 203 -19.78 -0.08 1.82
CA SER A 203 -20.31 0.42 3.10
C SER A 203 -21.83 0.55 3.19
N PRO A 204 -22.61 -0.48 2.82
CA PRO A 204 -24.05 -0.42 2.93
C PRO A 204 -24.47 -0.27 4.41
N GLN A 205 -25.43 0.63 4.69
CA GLN A 205 -25.99 0.84 6.03
C GLN A 205 -27.51 1.04 5.94
N TRP A 206 -28.26 0.26 6.69
CA TRP A 206 -29.68 0.48 6.83
C TRP A 206 -29.98 1.74 7.65
N SER A 207 -30.98 2.50 7.24
CA SER A 207 -31.59 3.49 8.12
C SER A 207 -32.19 2.81 9.35
N PRO A 208 -32.22 3.44 10.52
CA PRO A 208 -32.79 2.85 11.73
C PRO A 208 -34.25 2.41 11.60
N ASP A 209 -35.04 3.04 10.73
CA ASP A 209 -36.42 2.67 10.41
C ASP A 209 -36.56 1.55 9.37
N GLY A 210 -35.44 1.11 8.77
CA GLY A 210 -35.42 0.03 7.79
C GLY A 210 -35.95 0.38 6.40
N ASN A 211 -36.16 1.65 6.09
CA ASN A 211 -36.77 2.10 4.84
C ASN A 211 -35.74 2.43 3.75
N GLN A 212 -34.51 2.76 4.12
CA GLN A 212 -33.47 3.17 3.19
C GLN A 212 -32.13 2.47 3.48
N ILE A 213 -31.26 2.40 2.47
CA ILE A 213 -29.87 1.94 2.61
C ILE A 213 -28.96 3.05 2.09
N LEU A 214 -28.00 3.45 2.93
CA LEU A 214 -26.92 4.37 2.61
C LEU A 214 -25.77 3.59 2.00
N LEU A 215 -25.14 4.10 0.92
CA LEU A 215 -24.03 3.50 0.20
C LEU A 215 -23.08 4.58 -0.30
N GLN A 216 -21.83 4.26 -0.47
CA GLN A 216 -20.88 5.08 -1.24
C GLN A 216 -20.33 4.31 -2.44
N ASP A 217 -19.96 5.03 -3.50
CA ASP A 217 -19.38 4.43 -4.71
C ASP A 217 -17.93 4.84 -4.98
N SER A 218 -17.28 4.16 -5.95
CA SER A 218 -15.90 4.43 -6.38
C SER A 218 -15.71 5.80 -7.02
N HIS A 219 -16.78 6.45 -7.47
CA HIS A 219 -16.78 7.80 -8.00
C HIS A 219 -16.94 8.88 -6.91
N ARG A 220 -16.78 8.47 -5.64
CA ARG A 220 -16.87 9.34 -4.46
C ARG A 220 -18.23 10.04 -4.33
N ILE A 221 -19.29 9.27 -4.59
CA ILE A 221 -20.66 9.74 -4.41
C ILE A 221 -21.31 8.97 -3.26
N LEU A 222 -22.01 9.70 -2.39
CA LEU A 222 -22.83 9.16 -1.32
C LEU A 222 -24.29 9.06 -1.79
N TRP A 223 -24.91 7.90 -1.62
CA TRP A 223 -26.22 7.56 -2.10
C TRP A 223 -27.13 7.04 -1.01
N THR A 224 -28.43 7.29 -1.11
CA THR A 224 -29.46 6.50 -0.43
C THR A 224 -30.33 5.78 -1.43
N ILE A 225 -30.75 4.56 -1.06
CA ILE A 225 -31.64 3.71 -1.87
C ILE A 225 -32.86 3.38 -1.04
N GLU A 226 -34.06 3.68 -1.56
CA GLU A 226 -35.33 3.29 -0.95
C GLU A 226 -35.55 1.78 -1.08
N VAL A 227 -35.69 1.09 0.03
CA VAL A 227 -35.79 -0.37 0.08
C VAL A 227 -37.06 -0.88 -0.64
N ALA A 228 -38.15 -0.13 -0.60
CA ALA A 228 -39.44 -0.56 -1.16
C ALA A 228 -39.42 -0.63 -2.69
N ASN A 229 -38.90 0.39 -3.36
CA ASN A 229 -38.99 0.57 -4.82
C ASN A 229 -37.64 0.61 -5.54
N GLY A 230 -36.52 0.72 -4.78
CA GLY A 230 -35.15 0.80 -5.35
C GLY A 230 -34.74 2.18 -5.86
N ASN A 231 -35.53 3.24 -5.59
CA ASN A 231 -35.19 4.58 -6.01
C ASN A 231 -33.92 5.07 -5.30
N ALA A 232 -32.92 5.48 -6.11
CA ALA A 232 -31.68 6.02 -5.63
C ALA A 232 -31.72 7.55 -5.57
N SER A 233 -31.17 8.13 -4.51
CA SER A 233 -31.00 9.56 -4.34
C SER A 233 -29.55 9.88 -4.01
N LYS A 234 -28.96 10.79 -4.80
CA LYS A 234 -27.63 11.30 -4.54
C LYS A 234 -27.66 12.27 -3.35
N ILE A 235 -26.81 12.05 -2.37
CA ILE A 235 -26.67 12.88 -1.16
C ILE A 235 -25.59 13.95 -1.38
N ASP A 236 -24.36 13.52 -1.71
CA ASP A 236 -23.24 14.44 -1.93
C ASP A 236 -22.15 13.77 -2.80
N THR A 237 -21.15 14.57 -3.20
CA THR A 237 -19.95 14.10 -3.91
C THR A 237 -18.72 14.71 -3.25
N ASP A 238 -17.69 13.91 -3.00
CA ASP A 238 -16.38 14.42 -2.62
C ASP A 238 -15.58 14.73 -3.91
N GLU A 239 -15.37 16.01 -4.19
CA GLU A 239 -14.71 16.46 -5.41
C GLU A 239 -13.18 16.34 -5.34
N TYR A 240 -12.62 16.25 -4.12
CA TYR A 240 -11.17 16.25 -3.92
C TYR A 240 -10.68 14.81 -3.69
N PRO A 241 -9.89 14.27 -4.62
CA PRO A 241 -9.46 12.88 -4.53
C PRO A 241 -8.53 12.66 -3.34
N ASP A 242 -8.97 11.80 -2.46
CA ASP A 242 -8.12 11.09 -1.50
C ASP A 242 -8.62 9.64 -1.46
N PRO A 243 -7.91 8.76 -2.14
CA PRO A 243 -8.37 7.39 -2.36
C PRO A 243 -8.33 6.50 -1.12
N THR A 244 -7.67 6.96 -0.08
CA THR A 244 -7.56 6.21 1.19
C THR A 244 -8.69 6.56 2.16
N ARG A 245 -9.59 7.48 1.80
CA ARG A 245 -10.60 8.03 2.68
C ARG A 245 -12.03 7.72 2.22
N SER A 246 -12.91 7.52 3.18
CA SER A 246 -14.36 7.38 2.98
C SER A 246 -15.10 8.58 3.54
N PHE A 247 -16.39 8.67 3.25
CA PHE A 247 -17.28 9.66 3.87
C PHE A 247 -17.48 9.47 5.37
N ASP A 248 -17.16 8.32 5.94
CA ASP A 248 -17.50 7.96 7.33
C ASP A 248 -18.97 8.25 7.65
N ALA A 249 -19.86 7.99 6.69
CA ALA A 249 -21.25 8.42 6.74
C ALA A 249 -22.08 7.57 7.72
N MET A 250 -22.99 8.21 8.46
CA MET A 250 -23.86 7.53 9.42
C MET A 250 -25.27 8.17 9.48
N TRP A 251 -26.26 7.34 9.77
CA TRP A 251 -27.63 7.76 10.01
C TRP A 251 -27.82 8.40 11.39
N SER A 252 -28.75 9.36 11.48
CA SER A 252 -29.30 9.79 12.77
C SER A 252 -30.23 8.71 13.33
N PRO A 253 -30.42 8.62 14.66
CA PRO A 253 -31.27 7.61 15.26
C PRO A 253 -32.76 7.70 14.89
N ASP A 254 -33.23 8.83 14.38
CA ASP A 254 -34.60 9.05 13.87
C ASP A 254 -34.72 8.90 12.33
N SER A 255 -33.68 8.47 11.65
CA SER A 255 -33.62 8.28 10.19
C SER A 255 -33.88 9.54 9.34
N LYS A 256 -33.78 10.74 9.90
CA LYS A 256 -34.07 11.99 9.18
C LYS A 256 -32.84 12.71 8.68
N TRP A 257 -31.67 12.36 9.21
CA TRP A 257 -30.40 13.02 8.90
C TRP A 257 -29.31 12.00 8.60
N ILE A 258 -28.37 12.42 7.78
CA ILE A 258 -27.13 11.69 7.49
C ILE A 258 -25.96 12.60 7.83
N THR A 259 -25.06 12.19 8.70
CA THR A 259 -23.80 12.88 8.94
C THR A 259 -22.65 12.21 8.20
N TYR A 260 -21.68 12.98 7.75
CA TYR A 260 -20.49 12.47 7.06
C TYR A 260 -19.33 13.47 7.11
N SER A 261 -18.13 12.99 6.84
CA SER A 261 -16.95 13.83 6.61
C SER A 261 -16.67 13.95 5.10
N LYS A 262 -16.26 15.12 4.64
CA LYS A 262 -15.94 15.39 3.23
C LYS A 262 -14.76 16.35 3.12
N ASN A 263 -13.92 16.15 2.08
CA ASN A 263 -12.81 17.06 1.80
C ASN A 263 -13.32 18.43 1.34
N LEU A 264 -12.64 19.46 1.84
CA LEU A 264 -12.77 20.84 1.39
C LEU A 264 -11.70 21.15 0.31
N PRO A 265 -11.77 22.31 -0.37
CA PRO A 265 -10.71 22.74 -1.28
C PRO A 265 -9.31 22.82 -0.66
N SER A 266 -9.24 22.90 0.67
CA SER A 266 -8.00 22.86 1.45
C SER A 266 -7.43 21.45 1.63
N HIS A 267 -8.11 20.40 1.14
CA HIS A 267 -7.84 18.99 1.42
C HIS A 267 -7.93 18.58 2.90
N LEU A 268 -8.43 19.45 3.76
CA LEU A 268 -8.88 19.11 5.11
C LEU A 268 -10.34 18.69 5.06
N ARG A 269 -10.76 17.82 5.96
CA ARG A 269 -12.16 17.37 6.04
C ARG A 269 -12.94 18.20 7.04
N ALA A 270 -14.19 18.46 6.69
CA ALA A 270 -15.19 18.99 7.61
C ALA A 270 -16.33 18.00 7.82
N ILE A 271 -17.03 18.14 8.95
CA ILE A 271 -18.25 17.37 9.23
C ILE A 271 -19.44 18.10 8.62
N PHE A 272 -20.25 17.31 7.92
CA PHE A 272 -21.49 17.72 7.29
C PHE A 272 -22.68 16.93 7.83
N VAL A 273 -23.85 17.52 7.72
CA VAL A 273 -25.14 16.86 7.98
C VAL A 273 -26.08 17.15 6.83
N TYR A 274 -26.68 16.10 6.27
CA TYR A 274 -27.70 16.20 5.22
C TYR A 274 -29.11 15.98 5.82
N SER A 275 -30.06 16.90 5.48
CA SER A 275 -31.47 16.78 5.82
C SER A 275 -32.23 16.02 4.73
N LEU A 276 -32.83 14.88 5.03
CA LEU A 276 -33.65 14.15 4.06
C LEU A 276 -34.93 14.91 3.71
N ALA A 277 -35.48 15.68 4.65
CA ALA A 277 -36.70 16.46 4.44
C ALA A 277 -36.48 17.63 3.50
N ASP A 278 -35.40 18.39 3.71
CA ASP A 278 -35.10 19.62 2.97
C ASP A 278 -34.21 19.36 1.78
N LYS A 279 -33.58 18.18 1.71
CA LYS A 279 -32.58 17.80 0.70
C LYS A 279 -31.41 18.80 0.64
N LYS A 280 -30.95 19.25 1.81
CA LYS A 280 -29.87 20.21 1.97
C LYS A 280 -28.75 19.68 2.85
N THR A 281 -27.52 20.03 2.48
CA THR A 281 -26.32 19.78 3.25
C THR A 281 -25.95 21.01 4.07
N HIS A 282 -25.57 20.78 5.33
CA HIS A 282 -25.10 21.81 6.26
C HIS A 282 -23.75 21.41 6.82
N GLN A 283 -22.80 22.33 6.77
CA GLN A 283 -21.46 22.14 7.36
C GLN A 283 -21.53 22.44 8.87
N ILE A 284 -20.97 21.55 9.69
CA ILE A 284 -20.97 21.63 11.15
C ILE A 284 -19.66 22.22 11.70
N THR A 285 -18.51 21.75 11.19
CA THR A 285 -17.18 22.26 11.58
C THR A 285 -16.69 23.30 10.59
N ASP A 286 -15.87 24.26 11.04
CA ASP A 286 -15.42 25.41 10.25
C ASP A 286 -14.40 25.09 9.15
N GLY A 287 -13.83 23.88 9.16
CA GLY A 287 -12.82 23.43 8.18
C GLY A 287 -11.39 23.86 8.49
N LEU A 288 -11.13 24.46 9.66
CA LEU A 288 -9.78 24.82 10.12
C LEU A 288 -9.03 23.65 10.79
N ALA A 289 -9.73 22.54 11.00
CA ALA A 289 -9.18 21.30 11.54
C ALA A 289 -9.65 20.11 10.68
N ASP A 290 -8.81 19.07 10.49
CA ASP A 290 -9.22 17.84 9.81
C ASP A 290 -10.18 17.05 10.71
N SER A 291 -11.46 17.07 10.39
CA SER A 291 -12.55 16.50 11.18
C SER A 291 -13.10 15.23 10.54
N ILE A 292 -13.20 14.13 11.32
CA ILE A 292 -13.55 12.80 10.83
C ILE A 292 -14.48 12.03 11.75
N SER A 293 -15.01 10.93 11.24
CA SER A 293 -15.76 9.90 11.99
C SER A 293 -16.93 10.47 12.82
N PRO A 294 -17.86 11.21 12.20
CA PRO A 294 -19.01 11.74 12.90
C PRO A 294 -19.98 10.62 13.30
N ALA A 295 -20.53 10.69 14.52
CA ALA A 295 -21.49 9.72 15.02
C ALA A 295 -22.55 10.38 15.88
N PHE A 296 -23.83 10.22 15.51
CA PHE A 296 -24.93 10.69 16.34
C PHE A 296 -25.01 9.90 17.64
N ASP A 297 -25.14 10.59 18.77
CA ASP A 297 -25.51 9.96 20.03
C ASP A 297 -26.90 9.29 19.93
N ALA A 298 -27.08 8.17 20.61
CA ALA A 298 -28.33 7.42 20.55
C ALA A 298 -29.54 8.20 21.08
N SER A 299 -29.32 9.23 21.93
CA SER A 299 -30.40 10.15 22.38
C SER A 299 -30.83 11.15 21.31
N GLY A 300 -30.03 11.34 20.25
CA GLY A 300 -30.27 12.36 19.23
C GLY A 300 -29.92 13.79 19.65
N LYS A 301 -29.30 13.99 20.81
CA LYS A 301 -28.94 15.31 21.35
C LYS A 301 -27.56 15.80 20.90
N TYR A 302 -26.64 14.88 20.64
CA TYR A 302 -25.23 15.16 20.39
C TYR A 302 -24.75 14.52 19.09
N LEU A 303 -23.71 15.12 18.51
CA LEU A 303 -22.94 14.56 17.42
C LEU A 303 -21.48 14.49 17.89
N TYR A 304 -20.93 13.28 18.03
CA TYR A 304 -19.52 13.05 18.34
C TYR A 304 -18.68 13.08 17.07
N PHE A 305 -17.44 13.54 17.15
CA PHE A 305 -16.48 13.46 16.07
C PHE A 305 -15.04 13.62 16.58
N MET A 306 -14.08 13.30 15.73
CA MET A 306 -12.66 13.52 15.98
C MET A 306 -12.15 14.64 15.11
N ALA A 307 -11.24 15.47 15.63
CA ALA A 307 -10.59 16.50 14.84
C ALA A 307 -9.11 16.68 15.20
N SER A 308 -8.31 17.06 14.20
CA SER A 308 -6.88 17.33 14.36
C SER A 308 -6.54 18.73 13.88
N THR A 309 -5.89 19.50 14.74
CA THR A 309 -5.32 20.81 14.41
C THR A 309 -3.84 20.73 14.01
N ASN A 310 -3.22 19.55 14.09
CA ASN A 310 -1.86 19.30 13.64
C ASN A 310 -1.79 18.39 12.38
N TYR A 311 -2.93 18.10 11.77
CA TYR A 311 -2.98 17.47 10.46
C TYR A 311 -2.46 18.45 9.41
N GLY A 312 -1.45 18.05 8.66
CA GLY A 312 -0.92 18.77 7.52
C GLY A 312 -1.11 17.97 6.23
N PRO A 313 -0.90 18.57 5.06
CA PRO A 313 -0.99 17.87 3.77
C PRO A 313 -0.11 16.63 3.69
N SER A 314 1.03 16.68 4.35
CA SER A 314 2.01 15.60 4.46
C SER A 314 1.50 14.30 5.08
N SER A 315 0.38 14.33 5.74
CA SER A 315 -0.25 13.14 6.30
C SER A 315 -1.05 12.37 5.26
N GLY A 316 -1.24 12.97 4.09
CA GLY A 316 -1.83 12.32 2.94
C GLY A 316 -0.76 11.73 2.02
N TRP A 317 -1.18 10.92 1.08
CA TRP A 317 -0.26 10.27 0.15
C TRP A 317 0.25 11.18 -0.99
N LEU A 318 -0.38 12.34 -1.19
CA LEU A 318 -0.01 13.31 -2.23
C LEU A 318 1.08 14.28 -1.79
N GLU A 319 1.37 14.38 -0.50
CA GLU A 319 2.33 15.30 0.09
C GLU A 319 2.92 14.65 1.34
N MET A 320 4.23 14.48 1.39
CA MET A 320 4.92 13.72 2.44
C MET A 320 5.96 14.56 3.21
N SER A 321 5.98 15.87 3.04
CA SER A 321 7.00 16.75 3.63
C SER A 321 7.03 16.76 5.17
N SER A 322 6.04 16.21 5.83
CA SER A 322 6.02 16.03 7.31
C SER A 322 5.78 14.56 7.70
N ILE A 323 6.33 13.64 6.93
CA ILE A 323 6.13 12.18 7.12
C ILE A 323 6.43 11.68 8.54
N ASP A 324 7.28 12.38 9.28
CA ASP A 324 7.67 12.08 10.65
C ASP A 324 6.74 12.68 11.71
N ARG A 325 5.69 13.41 11.31
CA ARG A 325 4.71 14.00 12.22
C ARG A 325 3.47 13.12 12.37
N PRO A 326 3.29 12.41 13.47
CA PRO A 326 2.08 11.63 13.70
C PRO A 326 0.87 12.56 13.86
N VAL A 327 -0.22 12.24 13.16
CA VAL A 327 -1.48 12.97 13.29
C VAL A 327 -2.13 12.61 14.61
N ARG A 328 -2.37 13.61 15.45
CA ARG A 328 -3.09 13.45 16.71
C ARG A 328 -4.45 14.12 16.61
N ARG A 329 -5.47 13.44 17.07
CA ARG A 329 -6.85 13.93 17.10
C ARG A 329 -7.35 14.05 18.53
N ALA A 330 -8.07 15.12 18.80
CA ALA A 330 -8.90 15.25 20.00
C ALA A 330 -10.34 14.85 19.67
N MET A 331 -11.13 14.58 20.68
CA MET A 331 -12.53 14.23 20.55
C MET A 331 -13.44 15.36 20.97
N TYR A 332 -14.50 15.52 20.20
CA TYR A 332 -15.46 16.60 20.37
C TYR A 332 -16.89 16.08 20.34
N LEU A 333 -17.80 16.88 20.90
CA LEU A 333 -19.23 16.72 20.69
C LEU A 333 -19.84 18.07 20.30
N ALA A 334 -20.78 18.06 19.37
CA ALA A 334 -21.64 19.18 19.08
C ALA A 334 -22.99 18.96 19.76
N VAL A 335 -23.46 19.95 20.55
CA VAL A 335 -24.82 19.99 21.09
C VAL A 335 -25.74 20.47 19.98
N LEU A 336 -26.63 19.61 19.51
CA LEU A 336 -27.37 19.81 18.26
C LEU A 336 -28.47 20.89 18.41
N SER A 337 -29.26 20.83 19.49
CA SER A 337 -30.28 21.87 19.73
C SER A 337 -29.75 23.01 20.58
N ALA A 338 -30.07 24.23 20.20
CA ALA A 338 -29.73 25.44 20.98
C ALA A 338 -30.41 25.48 22.37
N SER A 339 -31.50 24.75 22.55
CA SER A 339 -32.21 24.64 23.84
C SER A 339 -31.68 23.54 24.76
N GLU A 340 -30.78 22.66 24.24
CA GLU A 340 -30.19 21.58 25.06
C GLU A 340 -29.01 22.12 25.85
N PRO A 341 -28.94 21.90 27.17
CA PRO A 341 -27.82 22.37 27.97
C PRO A 341 -26.56 21.58 27.68
N SER A 342 -25.40 22.19 27.94
CA SER A 342 -24.13 21.48 27.88
C SER A 342 -24.11 20.30 28.86
N PRO A 343 -23.68 19.08 28.43
CA PRO A 343 -23.50 17.94 29.34
C PRO A 343 -22.33 18.16 30.32
N PHE A 344 -21.55 19.23 30.16
CA PHE A 344 -20.42 19.57 31.02
C PHE A 344 -20.68 20.78 31.92
N LEU A 345 -21.96 21.13 32.14
CA LEU A 345 -22.25 22.16 33.13
C LEU A 345 -21.63 21.79 34.49
N PRO A 346 -21.13 22.77 35.25
CA PRO A 346 -20.64 22.55 36.60
C PRO A 346 -21.67 21.85 37.47
N GLU A 347 -21.25 20.85 38.20
CA GLU A 347 -22.09 20.17 39.21
C GLU A 347 -21.71 20.76 40.59
N THR A 348 -22.73 21.23 41.34
CA THR A 348 -22.50 21.89 42.64
C THR A 348 -22.34 20.88 43.75
N GLY A 349 -22.76 19.63 43.56
CA GLY A 349 -22.76 18.61 44.61
C GLY A 349 -23.81 18.80 45.71
N ASP A 350 -24.75 19.74 45.51
CA ASP A 350 -25.80 19.99 46.43
C ASP A 350 -26.81 18.82 46.50
N GLU A 351 -27.31 18.50 47.66
CA GLU A 351 -28.38 17.51 47.76
C GLU A 351 -29.64 17.98 46.98
N PRO A 352 -30.22 17.11 46.14
CA PRO A 352 -31.45 17.48 45.46
C PRO A 352 -32.57 17.76 46.51
N PRO A 353 -33.40 18.82 46.30
CA PRO A 353 -34.50 19.11 47.21
C PRO A 353 -35.39 17.87 47.35
N LYS A 354 -35.67 17.49 48.61
CA LYS A 354 -36.54 16.37 48.92
C LYS A 354 -37.90 16.56 48.24
N PRO A 355 -38.34 15.59 47.41
CA PRO A 355 -39.68 15.74 46.79
C PRO A 355 -40.75 16.01 47.88
N PRO A 356 -41.71 16.91 47.64
CA PRO A 356 -42.80 17.15 48.59
C PRO A 356 -43.47 15.81 48.89
N ALA A 357 -43.68 15.54 50.17
CA ALA A 357 -44.37 14.35 50.62
C ALA A 357 -45.78 14.27 49.96
N PRO A 358 -46.17 13.11 49.41
CA PRO A 358 -47.52 12.95 48.88
C PRO A 358 -48.56 13.37 49.94
N PRO A 359 -49.66 14.04 49.55
CA PRO A 359 -50.72 14.37 50.50
C PRO A 359 -51.20 13.10 51.20
N GLU A 360 -51.34 13.16 52.53
CA GLU A 360 -51.90 12.05 53.29
C GLU A 360 -53.27 11.66 52.72
N GLY A 361 -53.45 10.42 52.30
CA GLY A 361 -54.66 9.91 51.69
C GLY A 361 -54.67 9.73 50.16
N ALA A 362 -53.60 9.99 49.44
CA ALA A 362 -53.52 9.67 48.02
C ALA A 362 -53.41 8.15 47.82
N PRO A 363 -54.27 7.52 46.98
CA PRO A 363 -54.13 6.09 46.69
C PRO A 363 -52.69 5.84 46.06
N ALA A 364 -52.07 4.74 46.50
CA ALA A 364 -50.75 4.34 46.00
C ALA A 364 -50.81 4.27 44.47
N GLN A 365 -50.09 5.20 43.84
CA GLN A 365 -49.88 5.11 42.37
C GLN A 365 -49.23 3.77 42.05
N PRO A 366 -49.76 3.02 41.07
CA PRO A 366 -49.02 1.84 40.57
C PRO A 366 -47.63 2.26 40.15
N PRO A 367 -46.59 1.39 40.30
CA PRO A 367 -45.27 1.69 39.84
C PRO A 367 -45.35 2.16 38.38
N PRO A 368 -44.61 3.24 38.00
CA PRO A 368 -44.68 3.76 36.64
C PRO A 368 -44.44 2.59 35.70
N ALA A 369 -45.43 2.28 34.85
CA ALA A 369 -45.28 1.36 33.76
C ALA A 369 -44.00 1.80 33.05
N ALA A 370 -43.12 0.83 32.75
CA ALA A 370 -41.87 1.06 32.06
C ALA A 370 -42.14 2.05 30.90
N ALA A 371 -41.60 3.25 31.02
CA ALA A 371 -41.89 4.32 30.08
C ALA A 371 -41.63 3.77 28.67
N ALA A 372 -42.66 3.65 27.86
CA ALA A 372 -42.56 3.34 26.46
C ALA A 372 -41.50 4.30 25.91
N SER A 373 -40.45 3.76 25.31
CA SER A 373 -39.34 4.57 24.81
C SER A 373 -39.91 5.66 23.90
N ARG A 374 -39.86 6.90 24.36
CA ARG A 374 -40.24 8.03 23.49
C ARG A 374 -39.41 7.92 22.24
N ALA A 375 -40.06 7.92 21.07
CA ALA A 375 -39.36 7.95 19.79
C ALA A 375 -38.34 9.07 19.80
N VAL A 376 -37.11 8.76 19.49
CA VAL A 376 -36.03 9.76 19.39
C VAL A 376 -36.39 10.72 18.27
N ASN A 377 -36.23 12.02 18.51
CA ASN A 377 -36.37 13.05 17.48
C ASN A 377 -35.13 13.95 17.50
N VAL A 378 -34.39 13.94 16.45
CA VAL A 378 -33.17 14.76 16.29
C VAL A 378 -33.58 16.15 15.82
N ARG A 379 -33.24 17.16 16.60
CA ARG A 379 -33.40 18.56 16.23
C ARG A 379 -32.02 19.21 16.13
N ILE A 380 -31.76 19.85 15.00
CA ILE A 380 -30.48 20.55 14.75
C ILE A 380 -30.80 22.03 14.51
N ASP A 381 -30.28 22.89 15.36
CA ASP A 381 -30.29 24.33 15.19
C ASP A 381 -28.92 24.76 14.62
N PHE A 382 -28.84 25.18 13.36
CA PHE A 382 -27.55 25.45 12.69
C PHE A 382 -26.94 26.80 13.08
N ASP A 383 -27.76 27.78 13.50
CA ASP A 383 -27.26 29.08 13.90
C ASP A 383 -26.28 28.94 15.07
N ASN A 384 -25.06 29.47 14.89
CA ASN A 384 -24.00 29.42 15.90
C ASN A 384 -23.66 28.01 16.41
N ILE A 385 -23.83 26.95 15.60
CA ILE A 385 -23.54 25.58 16.02
C ILE A 385 -22.05 25.39 16.41
N GLY A 386 -21.14 26.15 15.81
CA GLY A 386 -19.71 26.13 16.17
C GLY A 386 -19.45 26.49 17.64
N GLN A 387 -20.30 27.34 18.25
CA GLN A 387 -20.22 27.69 19.68
C GLN A 387 -20.78 26.59 20.61
N ARG A 388 -21.39 25.58 20.06
CA ARG A 388 -21.90 24.41 20.79
C ARG A 388 -21.03 23.15 20.58
N ILE A 389 -19.85 23.30 19.96
CA ILE A 389 -18.86 22.25 19.89
C ILE A 389 -18.02 22.29 21.17
N LEU A 390 -18.01 21.19 21.89
CA LEU A 390 -17.35 21.04 23.17
C LEU A 390 -16.26 19.97 23.08
N SER A 391 -15.12 20.23 23.72
CA SER A 391 -14.04 19.22 23.79
C SER A 391 -14.36 18.20 24.90
N LEU A 392 -14.00 16.95 24.64
CA LEU A 392 -14.09 15.86 25.61
C LEU A 392 -12.78 15.77 26.43
N SER A 393 -12.89 15.25 27.67
CA SER A 393 -11.75 15.07 28.56
C SER A 393 -10.85 13.88 28.14
N ILE A 394 -10.51 13.82 26.86
CA ILE A 394 -9.63 12.81 26.26
C ILE A 394 -8.41 13.53 25.67
N PRO A 395 -7.18 13.20 26.10
CA PRO A 395 -5.97 13.77 25.49
C PRO A 395 -5.94 13.53 23.99
N ALA A 396 -5.31 14.43 23.22
CA ALA A 396 -5.10 14.19 21.79
C ALA A 396 -4.19 12.97 21.56
N GLY A 397 -4.61 12.05 20.68
CA GLY A 397 -3.95 10.80 20.39
C GLY A 397 -4.20 10.28 18.97
N GLU A 398 -3.65 9.12 18.67
CA GLU A 398 -3.87 8.39 17.41
C GLU A 398 -5.17 7.58 17.51
N TYR A 399 -6.31 8.22 17.31
CA TYR A 399 -7.64 7.62 17.48
C TYR A 399 -8.28 7.28 16.14
N GLY A 400 -9.10 6.20 16.14
CA GLY A 400 -9.89 5.78 15.00
C GLY A 400 -11.20 5.11 15.39
N ASN A 401 -12.01 4.76 14.39
CA ASN A 401 -13.23 3.94 14.51
C ASN A 401 -14.19 4.38 15.62
N LEU A 402 -14.54 5.67 15.66
CA LEU A 402 -15.51 6.19 16.62
C LEU A 402 -16.90 5.66 16.27
N THR A 403 -17.59 5.06 17.24
CA THR A 403 -18.94 4.50 17.11
C THR A 403 -19.78 4.83 18.34
N ALA A 404 -20.97 5.40 18.14
CA ALA A 404 -21.87 5.68 19.24
C ALA A 404 -22.39 4.41 19.91
N GLY A 405 -22.31 4.37 21.23
CA GLY A 405 -22.84 3.32 22.09
C GLY A 405 -24.31 3.56 22.52
N ALA A 406 -24.67 3.13 23.73
CA ALA A 406 -25.90 3.55 24.36
C ALA A 406 -25.91 5.08 24.57
N ALA A 407 -27.10 5.69 24.74
CA ALA A 407 -27.23 7.13 24.95
C ALA A 407 -26.23 7.67 25.99
N GLY A 408 -25.44 8.68 25.61
CA GLY A 408 -24.41 9.25 26.46
C GLY A 408 -23.11 8.45 26.49
N SER A 409 -22.88 7.50 25.55
CA SER A 409 -21.63 6.78 25.47
C SER A 409 -21.17 6.54 24.03
N PHE A 410 -19.87 6.36 23.83
CA PHE A 410 -19.30 5.97 22.54
C PHE A 410 -18.03 5.12 22.73
N TYR A 411 -17.65 4.42 21.67
CA TYR A 411 -16.45 3.62 21.59
C TYR A 411 -15.49 4.22 20.57
N TYR A 412 -14.19 4.04 20.80
CA TYR A 412 -13.14 4.41 19.86
C TYR A 412 -11.92 3.52 20.04
N THR A 413 -11.08 3.46 19.01
CA THR A 413 -9.84 2.66 19.06
C THR A 413 -8.60 3.54 19.14
N GLU A 414 -7.56 3.01 19.76
CA GLU A 414 -6.20 3.53 19.75
C GLU A 414 -5.20 2.37 19.54
N PRO A 415 -4.03 2.59 18.91
CA PRO A 415 -3.01 1.56 18.83
C PRO A 415 -2.50 1.18 20.23
N THR A 416 -2.24 -0.10 20.48
CA THR A 416 -1.64 -0.55 21.75
C THR A 416 -0.21 -0.05 21.92
N ILE A 417 0.52 0.07 20.79
CA ILE A 417 1.83 0.68 20.65
C ILE A 417 1.78 1.47 19.33
N PRO A 418 2.36 2.68 19.25
CA PRO A 418 2.40 3.45 18.00
C PRO A 418 2.86 2.61 16.80
N GLY A 419 2.08 2.61 15.71
CA GLY A 419 2.35 1.83 14.50
C GLY A 419 2.04 0.34 14.56
N ALA A 420 1.57 -0.19 15.69
CA ALA A 420 1.16 -1.61 15.79
C ALA A 420 -0.22 -1.85 15.15
N PRO A 421 -0.45 -3.03 14.52
CA PRO A 421 -1.77 -3.40 14.02
C PRO A 421 -2.77 -3.77 15.14
N SER A 422 -2.29 -3.85 16.37
CA SER A 422 -3.08 -4.18 17.56
C SER A 422 -3.74 -2.94 18.13
N LEU A 423 -5.05 -2.98 18.26
CA LEU A 423 -5.86 -1.88 18.78
C LEU A 423 -6.36 -2.17 20.19
N ARG A 424 -6.47 -1.10 20.98
CA ARG A 424 -7.25 -1.06 22.24
C ARG A 424 -8.55 -0.33 21.98
N LEU A 425 -9.65 -0.95 22.36
CA LEU A 425 -10.98 -0.34 22.35
C LEU A 425 -11.23 0.36 23.68
N GLN A 426 -11.54 1.63 23.60
CA GLN A 426 -11.94 2.47 24.73
C GLN A 426 -13.45 2.71 24.69
N ARG A 427 -14.07 2.82 25.86
CA ARG A 427 -15.45 3.29 26.01
C ARG A 427 -15.44 4.60 26.80
N TYR A 428 -16.04 5.63 26.24
CA TYR A 428 -16.27 6.90 26.94
C TYR A 428 -17.71 6.97 27.47
N ASP A 429 -17.86 7.41 28.71
CA ASP A 429 -19.13 7.65 29.33
C ASP A 429 -19.29 9.17 29.63
N LEU A 430 -20.34 9.77 29.05
CA LEU A 430 -20.55 11.22 29.11
C LEU A 430 -20.93 11.68 30.55
N LYS A 431 -21.63 10.83 31.31
CA LYS A 431 -22.00 11.13 32.70
C LYS A 431 -20.76 11.03 33.61
N ALA A 432 -19.97 10.01 33.43
CA ALA A 432 -18.69 9.85 34.15
C ALA A 432 -17.61 10.84 33.69
N ARG A 433 -17.79 11.44 32.50
CA ARG A 433 -16.81 12.32 31.81
C ARG A 433 -15.42 11.69 31.67
N ALA A 434 -15.41 10.38 31.47
CA ALA A 434 -14.18 9.59 31.44
C ALA A 434 -14.24 8.45 30.42
N ALA A 435 -13.05 8.11 29.90
CA ALA A 435 -12.84 6.91 29.10
C ALA A 435 -12.32 5.77 29.99
N ALA A 436 -12.70 4.55 29.65
CA ALA A 436 -12.15 3.35 30.25
C ALA A 436 -11.85 2.28 29.18
N PRO A 437 -10.74 1.52 29.32
CA PRO A 437 -10.45 0.41 28.43
C PRO A 437 -11.58 -0.62 28.45
N PHE A 438 -12.03 -1.05 27.27
CA PHE A 438 -13.06 -2.06 27.12
C PHE A 438 -12.52 -3.40 26.64
N LEU A 439 -11.65 -3.39 25.60
CA LEU A 439 -11.07 -4.59 25.00
C LEU A 439 -9.72 -4.27 24.36
N GLU A 440 -8.73 -5.12 24.52
CA GLU A 440 -7.39 -4.91 23.98
C GLU A 440 -6.95 -6.10 23.13
N GLY A 441 -6.13 -5.84 22.10
CA GLY A 441 -5.61 -6.88 21.22
C GLY A 441 -6.56 -7.23 20.06
N ILE A 442 -7.30 -6.26 19.56
CA ILE A 442 -8.23 -6.43 18.44
C ILE A 442 -7.72 -5.76 17.15
N ARG A 443 -8.31 -6.17 16.02
CA ARG A 443 -8.17 -5.52 14.70
C ARG A 443 -9.35 -4.62 14.38
N SER A 444 -10.57 -5.06 14.73
CA SER A 444 -11.81 -4.36 14.40
C SER A 444 -12.92 -4.72 15.37
N TYR A 445 -13.96 -3.93 15.38
CA TYR A 445 -15.19 -4.19 16.14
C TYR A 445 -16.42 -3.61 15.44
N SER A 446 -17.60 -4.13 15.81
CA SER A 446 -18.90 -3.55 15.44
C SER A 446 -19.95 -3.80 16.54
N LEU A 447 -20.94 -2.90 16.66
CA LEU A 447 -22.00 -3.02 17.63
C LEU A 447 -23.27 -3.63 17.01
N SER A 448 -24.06 -4.38 17.80
CA SER A 448 -25.43 -4.73 17.45
C SER A 448 -26.29 -3.46 17.34
N ASN A 449 -27.40 -3.52 16.59
CA ASN A 449 -28.28 -2.37 16.41
C ASN A 449 -28.90 -1.88 17.73
N ASP A 450 -29.20 -2.80 18.66
CA ASP A 450 -29.64 -2.49 20.00
C ASP A 450 -28.53 -2.01 20.96
N ARG A 451 -27.28 -2.00 20.47
CA ARG A 451 -26.04 -1.58 21.16
C ARG A 451 -25.69 -2.37 22.43
N LYS A 452 -26.28 -3.56 22.61
CA LYS A 452 -26.07 -4.41 23.78
C LYS A 452 -25.02 -5.47 23.60
N LYS A 453 -24.58 -5.71 22.38
CA LYS A 453 -23.54 -6.66 22.01
C LYS A 453 -22.50 -6.02 21.11
N LEU A 454 -21.29 -6.52 21.21
CA LEU A 454 -20.14 -6.10 20.41
C LEU A 454 -19.47 -7.32 19.78
N LEU A 455 -19.36 -7.32 18.46
CA LEU A 455 -18.53 -8.25 17.69
C LEU A 455 -17.12 -7.68 17.60
N TYR A 456 -16.10 -8.52 17.81
CA TYR A 456 -14.69 -8.13 17.63
C TYR A 456 -13.93 -9.16 16.82
N GLN A 457 -12.88 -8.70 16.15
CA GLN A 457 -11.85 -9.52 15.52
C GLN A 457 -10.55 -9.41 16.31
N GLY A 458 -10.02 -10.52 16.82
CA GLY A 458 -8.71 -10.59 17.46
C GLY A 458 -7.56 -10.64 16.46
N LEU A 459 -6.33 -10.65 16.97
CA LEU A 459 -5.11 -10.68 16.13
C LEU A 459 -4.80 -12.07 15.57
N ALA A 460 -5.12 -13.11 16.32
CA ALA A 460 -4.90 -14.49 15.86
C ALA A 460 -5.79 -14.82 14.66
N PRO A 461 -5.34 -15.69 13.75
CA PRO A 461 -6.17 -16.17 12.65
C PRO A 461 -7.52 -16.71 13.15
N ASN A 462 -8.60 -16.36 12.47
CA ASN A 462 -9.96 -16.80 12.77
C ASN A 462 -10.47 -16.46 14.18
N SER A 463 -9.85 -15.49 14.86
CA SER A 463 -10.23 -15.07 16.20
C SER A 463 -11.37 -14.03 16.13
N TRP A 464 -12.60 -14.50 16.31
CA TRP A 464 -13.79 -13.67 16.37
C TRP A 464 -14.58 -13.96 17.63
N GLY A 465 -15.22 -12.94 18.20
CA GLY A 465 -16.07 -13.13 19.37
C GLY A 465 -17.14 -12.06 19.52
N VAL A 466 -18.19 -12.39 20.27
CA VAL A 466 -19.28 -11.46 20.61
C VAL A 466 -19.42 -11.36 22.12
N VAL A 467 -19.38 -10.13 22.63
CA VAL A 467 -19.43 -9.84 24.06
C VAL A 467 -20.53 -8.83 24.36
N PRO A 468 -21.17 -8.90 25.57
CA PRO A 468 -22.10 -7.86 26.02
C PRO A 468 -21.38 -6.53 26.27
N THR A 469 -22.07 -5.42 26.02
CA THR A 469 -21.56 -4.05 26.24
C THR A 469 -21.78 -3.54 27.66
N ASP A 470 -22.64 -4.17 28.43
CA ASP A 470 -23.03 -3.79 29.78
C ASP A 470 -22.26 -4.52 30.89
N ARG A 471 -21.32 -5.41 30.52
CA ARG A 471 -20.48 -6.10 31.52
C ARG A 471 -19.56 -5.12 32.25
N PRO A 472 -19.40 -5.29 33.57
CA PRO A 472 -18.32 -4.63 34.29
C PRO A 472 -16.99 -5.16 33.75
N VAL A 473 -16.10 -4.27 33.34
CA VAL A 473 -14.77 -4.55 32.74
C VAL A 473 -13.87 -5.41 33.65
N PRO A 474 -12.93 -6.19 33.11
CA PRO A 474 -12.47 -6.19 31.71
C PRO A 474 -12.96 -7.41 30.91
N VAL A 475 -13.38 -7.15 29.68
CA VAL A 475 -13.55 -8.17 28.63
C VAL A 475 -12.20 -8.42 27.99
N LYS A 476 -11.93 -9.66 27.57
CA LYS A 476 -10.67 -10.03 26.89
C LYS A 476 -10.93 -10.74 25.57
N VAL A 477 -9.95 -10.68 24.66
CA VAL A 477 -9.99 -11.47 23.43
C VAL A 477 -10.04 -12.96 23.79
N GLY A 478 -10.96 -13.68 23.17
CA GLY A 478 -11.31 -15.06 23.48
C GLY A 478 -12.64 -15.22 24.26
N ASP A 479 -13.21 -14.14 24.79
CA ASP A 479 -14.55 -14.19 25.38
C ASP A 479 -15.62 -14.21 24.27
N GLY A 480 -16.68 -15.03 24.45
CA GLY A 480 -17.78 -15.19 23.51
C GLY A 480 -17.33 -15.64 22.10
N PRO A 481 -16.48 -16.66 21.96
CA PRO A 481 -15.87 -17.01 20.69
C PRO A 481 -16.91 -17.47 19.67
N LEU A 482 -16.71 -17.09 18.40
CA LEU A 482 -17.48 -17.55 17.25
C LEU A 482 -16.75 -18.70 16.55
N ASN A 483 -17.49 -19.72 16.17
CA ASN A 483 -16.94 -20.86 15.44
C ASN A 483 -16.88 -20.59 13.93
N VAL A 484 -15.99 -19.69 13.50
CA VAL A 484 -15.75 -19.37 12.09
C VAL A 484 -14.81 -20.37 11.39
N ALA A 485 -14.02 -21.14 12.15
CA ALA A 485 -13.03 -22.06 11.59
C ALA A 485 -13.66 -23.16 10.71
N GLN A 486 -14.94 -23.43 10.89
CA GLN A 486 -15.68 -24.44 10.11
C GLN A 486 -16.25 -23.92 8.80
N LEU A 487 -16.18 -22.62 8.54
CA LEU A 487 -16.73 -22.03 7.32
C LEU A 487 -16.12 -22.71 6.09
N GLU A 488 -16.99 -23.28 5.28
CA GLU A 488 -16.64 -24.06 4.10
C GLU A 488 -17.63 -23.75 2.98
N MET A 489 -17.11 -23.69 1.76
CA MET A 489 -17.91 -23.48 0.56
C MET A 489 -17.51 -24.44 -0.56
N HIS A 490 -18.42 -24.69 -1.47
CA HIS A 490 -18.15 -25.38 -2.72
C HIS A 490 -17.65 -24.36 -3.75
N VAL A 491 -16.44 -24.56 -4.29
CA VAL A 491 -15.83 -23.71 -5.31
C VAL A 491 -15.82 -24.46 -6.63
N ASP A 492 -16.44 -23.89 -7.66
CA ASP A 492 -16.22 -24.27 -9.05
C ASP A 492 -15.18 -23.32 -9.66
N PRO A 493 -13.92 -23.75 -9.84
CA PRO A 493 -12.86 -22.85 -10.29
C PRO A 493 -13.14 -22.19 -11.64
N ARG A 494 -13.71 -22.91 -12.61
CA ARG A 494 -13.97 -22.34 -13.95
C ARG A 494 -14.98 -21.20 -13.90
N THR A 495 -15.99 -21.33 -13.07
CA THR A 495 -17.03 -20.31 -12.89
C THR A 495 -16.45 -19.11 -12.11
N GLU A 496 -15.64 -19.38 -11.07
CA GLU A 496 -14.92 -18.35 -10.32
C GLU A 496 -13.90 -17.61 -11.19
N TRP A 497 -13.14 -18.29 -12.04
CA TRP A 497 -12.17 -17.67 -12.95
C TRP A 497 -12.85 -16.75 -13.96
N ALA A 498 -14.03 -17.12 -14.43
CA ALA A 498 -14.82 -16.24 -15.30
C ALA A 498 -15.26 -14.95 -14.57
N GLN A 499 -15.63 -15.04 -13.29
CA GLN A 499 -15.94 -13.88 -12.46
C GLN A 499 -14.68 -13.02 -12.25
N ILE A 500 -13.54 -13.63 -11.89
CA ILE A 500 -12.26 -12.92 -11.67
C ILE A 500 -11.83 -12.17 -12.94
N TYR A 501 -11.92 -12.79 -14.09
CA TYR A 501 -11.60 -12.16 -15.37
C TYR A 501 -12.48 -10.93 -15.63
N ARG A 502 -13.79 -11.04 -15.39
CA ARG A 502 -14.74 -9.92 -15.52
C ARG A 502 -14.46 -8.83 -14.49
N GLU A 503 -14.17 -9.21 -13.24
CA GLU A 503 -13.86 -8.28 -12.16
C GLU A 503 -12.60 -7.46 -12.44
N ASN A 504 -11.53 -8.10 -12.95
CA ASN A 504 -10.33 -7.42 -13.40
C ASN A 504 -10.66 -6.33 -14.43
N TRP A 505 -11.44 -6.70 -15.47
CA TRP A 505 -11.86 -5.76 -16.51
C TRP A 505 -12.69 -4.61 -15.94
N ARG A 506 -13.64 -4.90 -15.03
CA ARG A 506 -14.48 -3.88 -14.37
C ARG A 506 -13.66 -2.95 -13.48
N ILE A 507 -12.70 -3.47 -12.73
CA ILE A 507 -11.82 -2.65 -11.90
C ILE A 507 -11.07 -1.64 -12.76
N GLN A 508 -10.48 -2.06 -13.86
CA GLN A 508 -9.83 -1.13 -14.78
C GLN A 508 -10.86 -0.13 -15.36
N ARG A 509 -12.03 -0.57 -15.77
CA ARG A 509 -13.12 0.28 -16.29
C ARG A 509 -13.48 1.43 -15.34
N GLU A 510 -13.56 1.14 -14.04
CA GLU A 510 -14.08 2.09 -13.05
C GLU A 510 -12.98 2.93 -12.36
N TYR A 511 -11.73 2.46 -12.40
CA TYR A 511 -10.65 3.10 -11.64
C TYR A 511 -9.55 3.69 -12.53
N PHE A 512 -9.44 3.30 -13.79
CA PHE A 512 -8.44 3.88 -14.68
C PHE A 512 -8.64 5.39 -14.83
N TYR A 513 -7.55 6.17 -14.76
CA TYR A 513 -7.63 7.62 -14.71
C TYR A 513 -8.20 8.27 -15.97
N ASP A 514 -8.01 7.63 -17.14
CA ASP A 514 -8.57 8.12 -18.42
C ASP A 514 -9.84 7.33 -18.76
N PRO A 515 -11.02 7.94 -18.68
CA PRO A 515 -12.28 7.25 -19.00
C PRO A 515 -12.41 6.82 -20.47
N LYS A 516 -11.47 7.23 -21.34
CA LYS A 516 -11.39 6.83 -22.74
C LYS A 516 -10.32 5.78 -23.02
N PHE A 517 -9.63 5.28 -22.00
CA PHE A 517 -8.62 4.21 -22.10
C PHE A 517 -7.56 4.50 -23.17
N HIS A 518 -7.07 5.73 -23.26
CA HIS A 518 -6.13 6.19 -24.29
C HIS A 518 -6.63 5.97 -25.72
N GLY A 519 -7.93 5.89 -25.91
CA GLY A 519 -8.58 5.64 -27.21
C GLY A 519 -8.89 4.16 -27.50
N ASN A 520 -8.56 3.24 -26.57
CA ASN A 520 -8.91 1.84 -26.71
C ASN A 520 -10.41 1.59 -26.48
N ASP A 521 -11.01 0.70 -27.28
CA ASP A 521 -12.32 0.13 -27.00
C ASP A 521 -12.21 -0.93 -25.90
N TRP A 522 -12.47 -0.51 -24.64
CA TRP A 522 -12.29 -1.38 -23.50
C TRP A 522 -13.21 -2.61 -23.50
N GLN A 523 -14.39 -2.52 -24.14
CA GLN A 523 -15.26 -3.68 -24.33
C GLN A 523 -14.68 -4.66 -25.38
N ALA A 524 -14.10 -4.15 -26.45
CA ALA A 524 -13.42 -4.98 -27.44
C ALA A 524 -12.22 -5.73 -26.82
N ILE A 525 -11.47 -5.10 -25.92
CA ILE A 525 -10.39 -5.75 -25.16
C ILE A 525 -10.93 -6.91 -24.31
N TYR A 526 -12.06 -6.74 -23.62
CA TYR A 526 -12.70 -7.84 -22.89
C TYR A 526 -13.01 -9.03 -23.79
N GLU A 527 -13.63 -8.80 -24.94
CA GLU A 527 -14.01 -9.88 -25.87
C GLU A 527 -12.77 -10.51 -26.54
N LYS A 528 -11.72 -9.73 -26.83
CA LYS A 528 -10.44 -10.20 -27.40
C LYS A 528 -9.83 -11.34 -26.56
N TYR A 529 -9.70 -11.14 -25.26
CA TYR A 529 -9.06 -12.13 -24.37
C TYR A 529 -10.01 -13.19 -23.81
N LYS A 530 -11.30 -12.93 -23.75
CA LYS A 530 -12.32 -13.86 -23.27
C LYS A 530 -12.35 -15.19 -24.03
N VAL A 531 -11.98 -15.20 -25.30
CA VAL A 531 -11.90 -16.40 -26.12
C VAL A 531 -10.89 -17.43 -25.60
N LEU A 532 -9.92 -16.99 -24.81
CA LEU A 532 -8.90 -17.83 -24.17
C LEU A 532 -9.37 -18.46 -22.85
N LEU A 533 -10.40 -17.88 -22.21
CA LEU A 533 -10.89 -18.29 -20.90
C LEU A 533 -11.34 -19.77 -20.81
N PRO A 534 -12.00 -20.38 -21.81
CA PRO A 534 -12.33 -21.80 -21.76
C PRO A 534 -11.14 -22.76 -21.68
N TYR A 535 -9.96 -22.30 -22.08
CA TYR A 535 -8.71 -23.08 -22.07
C TYR A 535 -7.93 -22.95 -20.76
N VAL A 536 -8.35 -22.09 -19.84
CA VAL A 536 -7.75 -21.94 -18.52
C VAL A 536 -7.89 -23.25 -17.74
N GLY A 537 -6.79 -23.90 -17.43
CA GLY A 537 -6.72 -25.14 -16.67
C GLY A 537 -6.13 -24.97 -15.27
N HIS A 538 -5.51 -23.81 -15.00
CA HIS A 538 -4.83 -23.50 -13.77
C HIS A 538 -4.95 -22.00 -13.44
N ARG A 539 -4.84 -21.64 -12.16
CA ARG A 539 -4.91 -20.22 -11.75
C ARG A 539 -3.80 -19.36 -12.37
N ALA A 540 -2.63 -19.96 -12.64
CA ALA A 540 -1.53 -19.27 -13.30
C ALA A 540 -1.88 -18.84 -14.75
N ASP A 541 -2.67 -19.66 -15.47
CA ASP A 541 -3.14 -19.31 -16.81
C ASP A 541 -4.05 -18.08 -16.77
N LEU A 542 -4.91 -18.02 -15.74
CA LEU A 542 -5.76 -16.84 -15.52
C LEU A 542 -4.93 -15.61 -15.16
N ASN A 543 -3.87 -15.76 -14.34
CA ASN A 543 -2.95 -14.68 -14.02
C ASN A 543 -2.33 -14.09 -15.29
N TYR A 544 -1.94 -14.95 -16.22
CA TYR A 544 -1.43 -14.54 -17.50
C TYR A 544 -2.45 -13.70 -18.29
N LEU A 545 -3.73 -14.15 -18.38
CA LEU A 545 -4.78 -13.38 -19.05
C LEU A 545 -5.05 -12.01 -18.35
N VAL A 546 -5.07 -11.98 -17.04
CA VAL A 546 -5.25 -10.76 -16.26
C VAL A 546 -4.12 -9.75 -16.55
N ALA A 547 -2.88 -10.23 -16.63
CA ALA A 547 -1.73 -9.40 -16.97
C ALA A 547 -1.80 -8.87 -18.40
N MET A 548 -2.22 -9.69 -19.37
CA MET A 548 -2.39 -9.27 -20.77
C MET A 548 -3.44 -8.17 -20.90
N VAL A 549 -4.60 -8.30 -20.24
CA VAL A 549 -5.64 -7.24 -20.22
C VAL A 549 -5.09 -5.95 -19.61
N GLY A 550 -4.30 -6.04 -18.54
CA GLY A 550 -3.64 -4.90 -17.92
C GLY A 550 -2.66 -4.19 -18.86
N GLY A 551 -1.94 -4.94 -19.68
CA GLY A 551 -0.98 -4.42 -20.68
C GLY A 551 -1.63 -3.53 -21.76
N GLU A 552 -2.89 -3.77 -22.11
CA GLU A 552 -3.63 -2.96 -23.09
C GLU A 552 -3.89 -1.51 -22.64
N LEU A 553 -3.66 -1.19 -21.37
CA LEU A 553 -3.74 0.19 -20.86
C LEU A 553 -2.54 1.05 -21.31
N THR A 554 -1.44 0.41 -21.74
CA THR A 554 -0.21 1.05 -22.25
C THR A 554 0.43 2.05 -21.29
N VAL A 555 0.33 1.80 -20.01
CA VAL A 555 0.97 2.57 -18.93
C VAL A 555 1.58 1.64 -17.89
N GLY A 556 2.49 2.15 -17.07
CA GLY A 556 3.04 1.44 -15.93
C GLY A 556 2.01 1.12 -14.84
N HIS A 557 2.43 0.40 -13.81
CA HIS A 557 1.65 0.14 -12.60
C HIS A 557 0.34 -0.65 -12.78
N SER A 558 0.17 -1.40 -13.87
CA SER A 558 -0.91 -2.39 -14.00
C SER A 558 -0.35 -3.78 -13.68
N TYR A 559 -0.51 -4.21 -12.43
CA TYR A 559 0.08 -5.44 -11.92
C TYR A 559 -0.95 -6.35 -11.27
N LEU A 560 -0.69 -7.65 -11.34
CA LEU A 560 -1.32 -8.64 -10.48
C LEU A 560 -0.51 -8.77 -9.18
N GLN A 561 -1.19 -8.78 -8.03
CA GLN A 561 -0.59 -8.93 -6.71
C GLN A 561 -1.13 -10.17 -5.99
N GLY A 562 -0.24 -10.90 -5.29
CA GLY A 562 -0.63 -12.03 -4.45
C GLY A 562 -1.10 -13.28 -5.19
N TYR A 563 -1.06 -13.33 -6.50
CA TYR A 563 -1.24 -14.47 -7.40
C TYR A 563 -2.48 -15.37 -7.19
N GLY A 564 -3.32 -15.10 -6.19
CA GLY A 564 -4.55 -15.84 -5.90
C GLY A 564 -4.32 -17.26 -5.40
N ASP A 565 -5.23 -18.13 -5.79
CA ASP A 565 -5.32 -19.51 -5.30
C ASP A 565 -4.37 -20.47 -6.05
N LEU A 566 -3.08 -20.16 -6.03
CA LEU A 566 -2.04 -21.06 -6.53
C LEU A 566 -1.71 -22.13 -5.48
N PRO A 567 -1.32 -23.33 -5.93
CA PRO A 567 -0.79 -24.34 -5.02
C PRO A 567 0.40 -23.78 -4.24
N ALA A 568 0.41 -24.05 -2.94
CA ALA A 568 1.55 -23.70 -2.11
C ALA A 568 2.76 -24.53 -2.55
N GLU A 569 3.87 -23.86 -2.84
CA GLU A 569 5.16 -24.50 -2.99
C GLU A 569 5.85 -24.51 -1.63
N ASP A 570 6.55 -25.60 -1.32
CA ASP A 570 7.42 -25.67 -0.14
C ASP A 570 8.79 -25.06 -0.51
N PRO A 571 9.07 -23.78 -0.20
CA PRO A 571 10.31 -23.17 -0.58
C PRO A 571 11.46 -23.75 0.22
N VAL A 572 12.53 -24.17 -0.45
CA VAL A 572 13.79 -24.54 0.19
C VAL A 572 14.63 -23.28 0.34
N SER A 573 14.73 -22.77 1.57
CA SER A 573 15.59 -21.60 1.84
C SER A 573 17.06 -22.02 1.81
N VAL A 574 17.85 -21.33 1.01
CA VAL A 574 19.32 -21.52 0.99
C VAL A 574 19.97 -20.47 1.89
N GLY A 575 20.83 -20.93 2.80
CA GLY A 575 21.59 -20.02 3.66
C GLY A 575 22.75 -19.37 2.92
N MET A 576 22.83 -18.02 3.01
CA MET A 576 23.89 -17.23 2.42
C MET A 576 24.93 -16.84 3.48
N LEU A 577 26.20 -16.87 3.14
CA LEU A 577 27.30 -16.52 4.04
C LEU A 577 27.73 -15.05 3.97
N GLY A 578 27.21 -14.28 2.98
CA GLY A 578 27.66 -12.92 2.75
C GLY A 578 29.11 -12.89 2.20
N ALA A 579 29.42 -13.76 1.24
CA ALA A 579 30.75 -13.85 0.68
C ALA A 579 30.74 -14.28 -0.80
N ASP A 580 31.78 -13.91 -1.53
CA ASP A 580 32.07 -14.41 -2.87
C ASP A 580 33.12 -15.53 -2.80
N PHE A 581 33.00 -16.49 -3.71
CA PHE A 581 33.87 -17.64 -3.76
C PHE A 581 34.53 -17.79 -5.14
N ALA A 582 35.74 -18.28 -5.14
CA ALA A 582 36.45 -18.76 -6.35
C ALA A 582 36.78 -20.25 -6.19
N ILE A 583 36.86 -20.97 -7.30
CA ILE A 583 37.33 -22.35 -7.28
C ILE A 583 38.84 -22.34 -7.54
N GLU A 584 39.60 -22.74 -6.52
CA GLU A 584 41.08 -22.87 -6.60
C GLU A 584 41.49 -24.19 -5.96
N ASN A 585 42.45 -24.87 -6.59
CA ASN A 585 42.97 -26.15 -6.10
C ASN A 585 41.90 -27.22 -5.84
N GLY A 586 40.79 -27.20 -6.60
CA GLY A 586 39.69 -28.13 -6.46
C GLY A 586 38.74 -27.87 -5.30
N HIS A 587 38.86 -26.72 -4.62
CA HIS A 587 38.06 -26.31 -3.49
C HIS A 587 37.52 -24.87 -3.65
N TYR A 588 36.47 -24.52 -2.87
CA TYR A 588 35.94 -23.17 -2.79
C TYR A 588 36.80 -22.31 -1.87
N ARG A 589 37.36 -21.25 -2.41
CA ARG A 589 38.18 -20.26 -1.71
C ARG A 589 37.36 -18.98 -1.55
N ILE A 590 37.32 -18.41 -0.36
CA ILE A 590 36.64 -17.15 -0.05
C ILE A 590 37.43 -16.02 -0.75
N LYS A 591 36.78 -15.40 -1.72
CA LYS A 591 37.35 -14.31 -2.50
C LYS A 591 37.14 -12.97 -1.84
N HIS A 592 35.92 -12.74 -1.30
CA HIS A 592 35.53 -11.52 -0.64
C HIS A 592 34.52 -11.80 0.46
N ILE A 593 34.59 -11.07 1.59
CA ILE A 593 33.63 -11.13 2.70
C ILE A 593 32.94 -9.80 2.82
N TYR A 594 31.63 -9.79 2.64
CA TYR A 594 30.80 -8.61 2.84
C TYR A 594 30.61 -8.32 4.31
N THR A 595 31.02 -7.14 4.75
CA THR A 595 30.85 -6.69 6.15
C THR A 595 29.48 -6.03 6.34
N GLY A 596 28.81 -6.41 7.41
CA GLY A 596 27.52 -5.83 7.78
C GLY A 596 27.61 -4.71 8.83
N GLU A 597 26.47 -4.48 9.45
CA GLU A 597 26.32 -3.64 10.64
C GLU A 597 25.82 -4.55 11.77
N ASN A 598 26.72 -5.11 12.56
CA ASN A 598 26.37 -6.14 13.56
C ASN A 598 25.41 -5.64 14.66
N TRP A 599 25.26 -4.33 14.83
CA TRP A 599 24.24 -3.70 15.66
C TRP A 599 22.86 -3.62 15.01
N ASN A 600 22.79 -3.78 13.68
CA ASN A 600 21.56 -3.79 12.91
C ASN A 600 21.16 -5.25 12.61
N PRO A 601 20.02 -5.76 13.15
CA PRO A 601 19.61 -7.15 12.96
C PRO A 601 19.45 -7.57 11.51
N GLU A 602 19.08 -6.65 10.61
CA GLU A 602 18.85 -6.92 9.18
C GLU A 602 20.14 -6.94 8.34
N LEU A 603 21.24 -6.40 8.88
CA LEU A 603 22.53 -6.31 8.20
C LEU A 603 23.66 -7.06 8.94
N ARG A 604 23.33 -8.09 9.71
CA ARG A 604 24.34 -8.95 10.31
C ARG A 604 25.00 -9.82 9.27
N ALA A 605 26.33 -9.77 9.22
CA ALA A 605 27.12 -10.56 8.30
C ALA A 605 27.62 -11.86 8.97
N PRO A 606 27.29 -13.05 8.45
CA PRO A 606 27.63 -14.32 9.09
C PRO A 606 29.12 -14.54 9.33
N LEU A 607 29.99 -14.02 8.46
CA LEU A 607 31.44 -14.23 8.50
C LEU A 607 32.23 -13.07 9.11
N SER A 608 31.61 -11.95 9.48
CA SER A 608 32.32 -10.77 10.00
C SER A 608 31.95 -10.39 11.45
N GLY A 609 31.21 -11.26 12.16
CA GLY A 609 30.86 -11.04 13.56
C GLY A 609 32.03 -11.16 14.54
N PRO A 610 31.94 -10.57 15.74
CA PRO A 610 32.94 -10.75 16.78
C PRO A 610 33.14 -12.24 17.12
N GLY A 611 34.38 -12.69 17.12
CA GLY A 611 34.75 -14.09 17.41
C GLY A 611 34.71 -15.04 16.22
N VAL A 612 34.25 -14.60 15.05
CA VAL A 612 34.29 -15.40 13.82
C VAL A 612 35.68 -15.29 13.19
N GLN A 613 36.38 -16.43 13.20
CA GLN A 613 37.76 -16.50 12.71
C GLN A 613 37.81 -17.01 11.28
N VAL A 614 37.41 -16.16 10.34
CA VAL A 614 37.43 -16.39 8.89
C VAL A 614 38.05 -15.18 8.21
N SER A 615 38.84 -15.44 7.18
CA SER A 615 39.48 -14.37 6.39
C SER A 615 39.31 -14.63 4.90
N GLU A 616 39.37 -13.58 4.11
CA GLU A 616 39.56 -13.69 2.68
C GLU A 616 40.81 -14.53 2.36
N GLY A 617 40.70 -15.42 1.38
CA GLY A 617 41.70 -16.38 1.02
C GLY A 617 41.65 -17.70 1.78
N ASP A 618 40.74 -17.86 2.78
CA ASP A 618 40.51 -19.16 3.39
C ASP A 618 39.72 -20.08 2.44
N TYR A 619 39.96 -21.38 2.54
CA TYR A 619 39.16 -22.40 1.86
C TYR A 619 37.99 -22.82 2.76
N LEU A 620 36.82 -22.97 2.16
CA LEU A 620 35.65 -23.59 2.78
C LEU A 620 35.67 -25.08 2.43
N LEU A 621 35.95 -25.92 3.43
CA LEU A 621 36.28 -27.33 3.24
C LEU A 621 35.11 -28.28 3.58
N GLU A 622 34.30 -27.92 4.55
CA GLU A 622 33.14 -28.72 5.01
C GLU A 622 31.98 -27.84 5.44
N VAL A 623 30.77 -28.35 5.28
CA VAL A 623 29.54 -27.77 5.81
C VAL A 623 28.77 -28.88 6.57
N ASN A 624 28.49 -28.68 7.86
CA ASN A 624 27.85 -29.64 8.74
C ASN A 624 28.51 -31.05 8.68
N GLY A 625 29.84 -31.10 8.65
CA GLY A 625 30.64 -32.32 8.57
C GLY A 625 30.66 -33.03 7.23
N ARG A 626 30.04 -32.44 6.18
CA ARG A 626 30.12 -32.96 4.80
C ARG A 626 31.20 -32.22 4.05
N ALA A 627 32.13 -32.97 3.42
CA ALA A 627 33.20 -32.40 2.63
C ALA A 627 32.66 -31.62 1.42
N LEU A 628 33.28 -30.47 1.13
CA LEU A 628 32.97 -29.60 0.02
C LEU A 628 34.17 -29.50 -0.91
N ASN A 629 33.97 -29.74 -2.18
CA ASN A 629 34.95 -29.58 -3.24
C ASN A 629 34.32 -28.97 -4.49
N ALA A 630 35.14 -28.70 -5.52
CA ALA A 630 34.70 -28.04 -6.74
C ALA A 630 33.63 -28.79 -7.56
N SER A 631 33.47 -30.10 -7.35
CA SER A 631 32.43 -30.90 -8.04
C SER A 631 31.05 -30.81 -7.37
N THR A 632 30.97 -30.27 -6.17
CA THR A 632 29.75 -30.08 -5.41
C THR A 632 29.27 -28.64 -5.53
N ASN A 633 27.98 -28.44 -5.82
CA ASN A 633 27.42 -27.10 -5.78
C ASN A 633 27.41 -26.58 -4.34
N LEU A 634 28.13 -25.48 -4.11
CA LEU A 634 28.25 -24.83 -2.81
C LEU A 634 26.90 -24.61 -2.14
N TYR A 635 25.95 -24.06 -2.88
CA TYR A 635 24.64 -23.66 -2.33
C TYR A 635 23.76 -24.85 -1.94
N SER A 636 23.94 -26.03 -2.56
CA SER A 636 23.25 -27.23 -2.15
C SER A 636 23.63 -27.70 -0.73
N MET A 637 24.80 -27.31 -0.25
CA MET A 637 25.25 -27.62 1.12
C MET A 637 24.58 -26.73 2.18
N PHE A 638 23.97 -25.63 1.76
CA PHE A 638 23.29 -24.65 2.61
C PHE A 638 21.77 -24.66 2.51
N GLU A 639 21.18 -25.65 1.82
CA GLU A 639 19.73 -25.85 1.81
C GLU A 639 19.20 -26.05 3.23
N GLY A 640 18.14 -25.31 3.58
CA GLY A 640 17.50 -25.35 4.90
C GLY A 640 18.32 -24.79 6.05
N THR A 641 19.43 -24.07 5.78
CA THR A 641 20.31 -23.52 6.82
C THR A 641 20.07 -22.05 7.15
N ALA A 642 19.28 -21.33 6.38
CA ALA A 642 18.96 -19.93 6.66
C ALA A 642 18.37 -19.73 8.05
N GLY A 643 18.97 -18.84 8.85
CA GLY A 643 18.57 -18.57 10.23
C GLY A 643 18.90 -19.68 11.22
N ARG A 644 19.66 -20.71 10.83
CA ARG A 644 20.01 -21.86 11.69
C ARG A 644 21.52 -21.94 11.92
N GLN A 645 21.90 -22.43 13.09
CA GLN A 645 23.31 -22.72 13.40
C GLN A 645 23.86 -23.74 12.40
N THR A 646 24.95 -23.38 11.73
CA THR A 646 25.61 -24.20 10.70
C THR A 646 27.09 -24.26 11.01
N LEU A 647 27.65 -25.48 11.03
CA LEU A 647 29.06 -25.69 11.23
C LEU A 647 29.78 -25.60 9.89
N ILE A 648 30.79 -24.76 9.81
CA ILE A 648 31.68 -24.71 8.62
C ILE A 648 33.13 -24.96 9.06
N ARG A 649 33.86 -25.69 8.22
CA ARG A 649 35.31 -25.90 8.40
C ARG A 649 36.06 -25.07 7.40
N VAL A 650 36.93 -24.20 7.91
CA VAL A 650 37.69 -23.26 7.10
C VAL A 650 39.17 -23.31 7.44
N GLY A 651 40.02 -22.95 6.49
CA GLY A 651 41.45 -22.93 6.71
C GLY A 651 42.28 -22.43 5.54
N LYS A 652 43.57 -22.15 5.77
CA LYS A 652 44.47 -21.59 4.75
C LYS A 652 44.89 -22.61 3.66
N ASN A 653 44.86 -23.92 3.99
CA ASN A 653 45.32 -24.97 3.09
C ASN A 653 44.15 -25.77 2.52
N PRO A 654 44.12 -26.07 1.20
CA PRO A 654 43.09 -26.91 0.60
C PRO A 654 43.11 -28.36 1.11
N SER A 655 44.24 -28.83 1.64
CA SER A 655 44.37 -30.14 2.29
C SER A 655 43.65 -30.24 3.64
N GLY A 656 43.23 -29.12 4.20
CA GLY A 656 42.64 -29.07 5.55
C GLY A 656 43.61 -29.06 6.70
N GLU A 657 44.92 -29.01 6.45
CA GLU A 657 45.94 -28.84 7.48
C GLU A 657 45.79 -27.48 8.16
N GLY A 658 45.68 -27.50 9.52
CA GLY A 658 45.44 -26.29 10.34
C GLY A 658 44.03 -25.72 10.22
N ALA A 659 43.12 -26.38 9.52
CA ALA A 659 41.73 -25.93 9.44
C ALA A 659 40.99 -26.10 10.77
N HIS A 660 40.09 -25.20 11.02
CA HIS A 660 39.25 -25.18 12.22
C HIS A 660 37.75 -25.11 11.89
N VAL A 661 36.93 -25.55 12.83
CA VAL A 661 35.45 -25.51 12.69
C VAL A 661 34.89 -24.31 13.44
N ILE A 662 34.00 -23.60 12.81
CA ILE A 662 33.27 -22.50 13.43
C ILE A 662 31.77 -22.68 13.23
N THR A 663 31.00 -22.07 14.10
CA THR A 663 29.53 -21.99 14.00
C THR A 663 29.13 -20.63 13.45
N VAL A 664 28.33 -20.63 12.38
CA VAL A 664 27.77 -19.44 11.77
C VAL A 664 26.25 -19.55 11.69
N ILE A 665 25.57 -18.46 11.49
CA ILE A 665 24.12 -18.41 11.19
C ILE A 665 23.98 -17.79 9.82
N PRO A 666 23.83 -18.61 8.74
CA PRO A 666 23.61 -18.08 7.40
C PRO A 666 22.34 -17.25 7.32
N VAL A 667 22.33 -16.20 6.52
CA VAL A 667 21.15 -15.34 6.27
C VAL A 667 20.35 -15.89 5.09
N ALA A 668 19.06 -15.53 5.01
CA ALA A 668 18.19 -15.97 3.90
C ALA A 668 18.55 -15.28 2.57
N SER A 669 19.05 -14.03 2.62
CA SER A 669 19.62 -13.28 1.48
C SER A 669 20.78 -12.43 1.97
N ASP A 670 21.80 -12.29 1.16
CA ASP A 670 22.93 -11.38 1.40
C ASP A 670 22.89 -10.11 0.54
N ASP A 671 21.78 -9.86 -0.14
CA ASP A 671 21.56 -8.68 -1.00
C ASP A 671 21.76 -7.37 -0.22
N GLY A 672 21.23 -7.30 1.02
CA GLY A 672 21.43 -6.14 1.89
C GLY A 672 22.90 -5.86 2.23
N LEU A 673 23.71 -6.91 2.43
CA LEU A 673 25.15 -6.79 2.69
C LEU A 673 25.90 -6.30 1.44
N ARG A 674 25.55 -6.83 0.28
CA ARG A 674 26.13 -6.43 -1.02
C ARG A 674 25.78 -4.98 -1.37
N THR A 675 24.51 -4.62 -1.21
CA THR A 675 24.04 -3.25 -1.41
C THR A 675 24.75 -2.27 -0.49
N ARG A 676 24.87 -2.62 0.80
CA ARG A 676 25.61 -1.79 1.75
C ARG A 676 27.09 -1.62 1.35
N ALA A 677 27.74 -2.68 0.95
CA ALA A 677 29.15 -2.62 0.48
C ALA A 677 29.28 -1.65 -0.70
N TRP A 678 28.39 -1.76 -1.68
CA TRP A 678 28.36 -0.87 -2.85
C TRP A 678 28.16 0.60 -2.45
N ILE A 679 27.22 0.89 -1.54
CA ILE A 679 26.97 2.25 -1.03
C ILE A 679 28.22 2.83 -0.36
N GLU A 680 28.85 2.04 0.52
CA GLU A 680 30.03 2.50 1.26
C GLU A 680 31.27 2.62 0.36
N ASP A 681 31.40 1.79 -0.66
CA ASP A 681 32.45 1.93 -1.66
C ASP A 681 32.27 3.21 -2.50
N ASN A 682 31.05 3.50 -2.93
CA ASN A 682 30.70 4.73 -3.62
C ASN A 682 30.96 5.97 -2.74
N ARG A 683 30.55 5.91 -1.48
CA ARG A 683 30.80 7.01 -0.52
C ARG A 683 32.30 7.27 -0.35
N ARG A 684 33.12 6.21 -0.19
CA ARG A 684 34.59 6.31 -0.12
C ARG A 684 35.20 6.83 -1.42
N MET A 685 34.65 6.40 -2.56
CA MET A 685 35.09 6.88 -3.88
C MET A 685 34.79 8.37 -4.04
N VAL A 686 33.61 8.85 -3.70
CA VAL A 686 33.25 10.27 -3.71
C VAL A 686 34.14 11.08 -2.78
N ASP A 687 34.38 10.61 -1.55
CA ASP A 687 35.27 11.28 -0.59
C ASP A 687 36.70 11.40 -1.15
N LYS A 688 37.25 10.32 -1.71
CA LYS A 688 38.58 10.28 -2.33
C LYS A 688 38.67 11.22 -3.53
N LEU A 689 37.74 11.13 -4.50
CA LEU A 689 37.76 11.91 -5.73
C LEU A 689 37.54 13.40 -5.50
N SER A 690 36.80 13.77 -4.46
CA SER A 690 36.50 15.16 -4.08
C SER A 690 37.47 15.74 -3.04
N ASN A 691 38.48 14.99 -2.61
CA ASN A 691 39.33 15.35 -1.45
C ASN A 691 38.52 15.70 -0.20
N GLY A 692 37.51 14.89 0.12
CA GLY A 692 36.66 15.05 1.30
C GLY A 692 35.61 16.17 1.22
N ARG A 693 35.41 16.79 0.05
CA ARG A 693 34.53 17.97 -0.10
C ARG A 693 33.07 17.66 -0.41
N LEU A 694 32.77 16.48 -0.94
CA LEU A 694 31.41 16.07 -1.34
C LEU A 694 30.86 15.01 -0.44
N ALA A 695 29.57 15.12 -0.13
CA ALA A 695 28.75 14.07 0.46
C ALA A 695 28.28 13.08 -0.63
N TYR A 696 28.01 11.85 -0.23
CA TYR A 696 27.32 10.85 -1.05
C TYR A 696 26.08 10.35 -0.31
N VAL A 697 24.93 10.42 -0.96
CA VAL A 697 23.64 10.02 -0.44
C VAL A 697 22.95 9.13 -1.45
N TRP A 698 22.75 7.86 -1.13
CA TRP A 698 21.99 6.94 -1.98
C TRP A 698 20.56 6.76 -1.47
N LEU A 699 19.60 6.66 -2.41
CA LEU A 699 18.17 6.56 -2.16
C LEU A 699 17.63 5.27 -2.78
N PRO A 700 17.36 4.21 -2.00
CA PRO A 700 16.82 2.94 -2.51
C PRO A 700 15.41 3.08 -3.08
N ASN A 701 14.66 4.03 -2.56
CA ASN A 701 13.30 4.35 -2.94
C ASN A 701 12.92 5.73 -2.38
N THR A 702 11.74 6.20 -2.73
CA THR A 702 11.11 7.39 -2.14
C THR A 702 9.99 7.01 -1.17
N ALA A 703 10.23 6.00 -0.33
CA ALA A 703 9.34 5.53 0.73
C ALA A 703 10.04 5.59 2.09
N GLY A 704 9.55 4.87 3.09
CA GLY A 704 10.12 4.83 4.43
C GLY A 704 11.62 4.50 4.49
N PRO A 705 12.12 3.43 3.83
CA PRO A 705 13.55 3.14 3.75
C PRO A 705 14.36 4.28 3.13
N GLY A 706 13.91 4.86 2.02
CA GLY A 706 14.58 5.99 1.38
C GLY A 706 14.64 7.23 2.27
N TYR A 707 13.57 7.54 3.00
CA TYR A 707 13.56 8.58 4.01
C TYR A 707 14.63 8.33 5.09
N THR A 708 14.73 7.09 5.59
CA THR A 708 15.73 6.70 6.60
C THR A 708 17.16 6.84 6.08
N TYR A 709 17.41 6.38 4.84
CA TYR A 709 18.72 6.52 4.20
C TYR A 709 19.07 7.98 3.96
N PHE A 710 18.11 8.78 3.47
CA PHE A 710 18.31 10.22 3.27
C PHE A 710 18.70 10.91 4.58
N THR A 711 17.92 10.73 5.62
CA THR A 711 18.20 11.38 6.93
C THR A 711 19.57 10.95 7.49
N ARG A 712 19.88 9.67 7.40
CA ARG A 712 21.15 9.12 7.90
C ARG A 712 22.37 9.66 7.15
N TYR A 713 22.34 9.63 5.82
CA TYR A 713 23.51 9.98 5.01
C TYR A 713 23.60 11.48 4.70
N TYR A 714 22.49 12.17 4.52
CA TYR A 714 22.48 13.59 4.23
C TYR A 714 22.92 14.43 5.44
N TYR A 715 22.27 14.25 6.58
CA TYR A 715 22.59 15.05 7.76
C TYR A 715 23.92 14.67 8.42
N ALA A 716 24.35 13.42 8.31
CA ALA A 716 25.67 13.02 8.82
C ALA A 716 26.85 13.62 8.04
N GLN A 717 26.61 14.15 6.86
CA GLN A 717 27.62 14.75 5.97
C GLN A 717 27.32 16.23 5.66
N GLN A 718 26.54 16.91 6.49
CA GLN A 718 26.17 18.32 6.27
C GLN A 718 27.35 19.31 6.42
N ASP A 719 28.51 18.84 6.86
CA ASP A 719 29.77 19.60 6.90
C ASP A 719 30.46 19.70 5.54
N LYS A 720 30.01 18.93 4.55
CA LYS A 720 30.57 18.91 3.19
C LYS A 720 30.14 20.14 2.38
N ASP A 721 30.97 20.46 1.39
CA ASP A 721 30.77 21.64 0.54
C ASP A 721 29.67 21.43 -0.55
N GLY A 722 29.36 20.18 -0.92
CA GLY A 722 28.33 19.81 -1.88
C GLY A 722 27.94 18.35 -1.74
N ALA A 723 27.08 17.85 -2.61
CA ALA A 723 26.58 16.47 -2.53
C ALA A 723 26.34 15.81 -3.89
N ILE A 724 26.59 14.50 -3.92
CA ILE A 724 26.09 13.57 -4.95
C ILE A 724 24.87 12.87 -4.37
N ILE A 725 23.74 13.02 -5.03
CA ILE A 725 22.49 12.35 -4.70
C ILE A 725 22.31 11.21 -5.70
N ASP A 726 22.55 9.99 -5.26
CA ASP A 726 22.47 8.81 -6.11
C ASP A 726 21.10 8.15 -5.92
N GLU A 727 20.24 8.28 -6.90
CA GLU A 727 18.93 7.65 -6.93
C GLU A 727 18.83 6.54 -7.98
N ARG A 728 19.94 6.09 -8.51
CA ARG A 728 19.98 4.92 -9.39
C ARG A 728 19.31 3.73 -8.69
N TYR A 729 18.47 3.03 -9.44
CA TYR A 729 17.68 1.90 -8.93
C TYR A 729 16.66 2.28 -7.83
N ASN A 730 16.18 3.51 -7.85
CA ASN A 730 15.13 3.96 -6.93
C ASN A 730 13.77 3.34 -7.32
N HIS A 731 13.23 2.47 -6.46
CA HIS A 731 11.98 1.73 -6.70
C HIS A 731 10.70 2.53 -6.42
N GLY A 732 10.79 3.84 -6.29
CA GLY A 732 9.63 4.71 -6.12
C GLY A 732 9.12 4.86 -4.69
N GLY A 733 7.99 5.54 -4.55
CA GLY A 733 7.38 5.93 -3.28
C GLY A 733 6.87 7.37 -3.31
N GLN A 734 6.67 7.99 -2.15
CA GLN A 734 5.91 9.23 -2.03
C GLN A 734 6.64 10.37 -1.29
N VAL A 735 7.93 10.23 -0.95
CA VAL A 735 8.69 11.24 -0.21
C VAL A 735 9.55 12.16 -1.08
N ALA A 736 9.35 12.16 -2.40
CA ALA A 736 10.16 12.92 -3.35
C ALA A 736 10.14 14.43 -3.05
N ASP A 737 8.99 14.99 -2.77
CA ASP A 737 8.80 16.40 -2.43
C ASP A 737 9.51 16.80 -1.12
N TYR A 738 9.48 15.93 -0.11
CA TYR A 738 10.23 16.14 1.13
C TYR A 738 11.74 16.25 0.86
N ILE A 739 12.29 15.30 0.09
CA ILE A 739 13.72 15.28 -0.25
C ILE A 739 14.11 16.53 -1.02
N VAL A 740 13.31 16.93 -2.02
CA VAL A 740 13.55 18.15 -2.81
C VAL A 740 13.55 19.39 -1.92
N ASN A 741 12.62 19.52 -0.99
CA ASN A 741 12.53 20.65 -0.06
C ASN A 741 13.78 20.75 0.83
N GLU A 742 14.33 19.60 1.28
CA GLU A 742 15.58 19.59 2.04
C GLU A 742 16.80 19.96 1.18
N LEU A 743 16.85 19.48 -0.05
CA LEU A 743 17.95 19.77 -0.97
C LEU A 743 17.97 21.22 -1.44
N GLU A 744 16.82 21.89 -1.50
CA GLU A 744 16.66 23.27 -1.96
C GLU A 744 17.03 24.31 -0.90
N ARG A 745 17.22 23.94 0.35
CA ARG A 745 17.51 24.85 1.46
C ARG A 745 18.72 25.74 1.18
N LYS A 746 18.56 27.05 1.42
CA LYS A 746 19.61 28.06 1.23
C LYS A 746 20.15 28.54 2.56
N LEU A 747 21.46 28.73 2.63
CA LEU A 747 22.11 29.37 3.80
C LEU A 747 21.66 30.84 3.89
N MET A 748 21.09 31.21 5.03
CA MET A 748 20.61 32.59 5.29
C MET A 748 21.50 33.35 6.26
N GLY A 749 22.23 32.70 7.16
CA GLY A 749 23.06 33.33 8.14
C GLY A 749 23.67 32.38 9.16
N TYR A 750 24.19 32.95 10.26
CA TYR A 750 24.81 32.19 11.32
C TYR A 750 24.36 32.67 12.69
N PHE A 751 24.14 31.73 13.59
CA PHE A 751 24.00 32.00 15.02
C PHE A 751 25.31 31.74 15.73
N VAL A 752 25.68 32.65 16.63
CA VAL A 752 26.90 32.52 17.43
C VAL A 752 26.58 32.60 18.91
N GLN A 753 27.25 31.80 19.70
CA GLN A 753 27.28 31.90 21.15
C GLN A 753 28.62 32.51 21.58
N ARG A 754 28.76 32.77 22.87
CA ARG A 754 30.03 33.28 23.42
C ARG A 754 31.20 32.39 23.00
N ASP A 755 31.03 31.11 23.19
CA ASP A 755 32.04 30.08 22.93
C ASP A 755 31.52 29.10 21.85
N GLY A 756 32.45 28.44 21.15
CA GLY A 756 32.09 27.45 20.09
C GLY A 756 32.06 28.02 18.68
N GLN A 757 31.79 27.11 17.72
CA GLN A 757 31.71 27.47 16.31
C GLN A 757 30.34 28.06 15.98
N PRO A 758 30.24 28.96 14.98
CA PRO A 758 28.95 29.43 14.48
C PRO A 758 28.09 28.30 13.95
N ALA A 759 26.80 28.28 14.30
CA ALA A 759 25.82 27.39 13.73
C ALA A 759 25.16 28.05 12.49
N THR A 760 24.98 27.31 11.43
CA THR A 760 24.28 27.77 10.21
C THR A 760 22.79 27.99 10.46
N SER A 761 22.16 28.86 9.71
CA SER A 761 20.71 29.03 9.69
C SER A 761 20.19 28.94 8.24
N PRO A 762 19.36 27.94 7.91
CA PRO A 762 18.94 26.76 8.71
C PRO A 762 20.12 25.98 9.28
N THR A 763 19.93 25.26 10.39
CA THR A 763 21.01 24.49 11.02
C THR A 763 21.40 23.26 10.21
N ALA A 764 20.42 22.66 9.50
CA ALA A 764 20.61 21.45 8.73
C ALA A 764 20.55 21.73 7.22
N GLY A 765 21.54 21.29 6.48
CA GLY A 765 21.59 21.37 5.03
C GLY A 765 23.02 21.38 4.48
N ILE A 766 23.18 20.89 3.26
CA ILE A 766 24.37 21.05 2.43
C ILE A 766 24.10 22.19 1.47
N TYR A 767 24.82 23.30 1.56
CA TYR A 767 24.44 24.56 0.89
C TYR A 767 25.15 24.81 -0.45
N GLY A 768 26.11 23.96 -0.80
CA GLY A 768 26.76 24.01 -2.11
C GLY A 768 26.04 23.21 -3.19
N PRO A 769 26.71 22.97 -4.34
CA PRO A 769 26.11 22.28 -5.47
C PRO A 769 25.71 20.85 -5.13
N LYS A 770 24.63 20.40 -5.76
CA LYS A 770 24.18 19.00 -5.76
C LYS A 770 24.15 18.51 -7.20
N VAL A 771 24.58 17.28 -7.40
CA VAL A 771 24.46 16.57 -8.66
C VAL A 771 23.71 15.29 -8.40
N MET A 772 22.70 14.98 -9.21
CA MET A 772 21.92 13.77 -9.06
C MET A 772 22.35 12.72 -10.08
N LEU A 773 22.49 11.48 -9.63
CA LEU A 773 22.69 10.30 -10.48
C LEU A 773 21.34 9.64 -10.71
N ILE A 774 21.03 9.36 -11.97
CA ILE A 774 19.78 8.69 -12.40
C ILE A 774 20.09 7.56 -13.38
N ASN A 775 19.23 6.55 -13.43
CA ASN A 775 19.32 5.50 -14.43
C ASN A 775 17.94 4.89 -14.77
N GLU A 776 17.94 4.01 -15.77
CA GLU A 776 16.76 3.30 -16.25
C GLU A 776 16.09 2.37 -15.23
N GLY A 777 16.74 2.08 -14.11
CA GLY A 777 16.18 1.33 -13.00
C GLY A 777 15.46 2.19 -11.95
N ALA A 778 15.46 3.52 -12.13
CA ALA A 778 14.71 4.44 -11.27
C ALA A 778 13.32 4.64 -11.85
N GLY A 779 12.27 4.43 -11.06
CA GLY A 779 10.89 4.50 -11.53
C GLY A 779 9.88 4.97 -10.47
N SER A 780 8.70 5.37 -10.90
CA SER A 780 7.62 5.88 -10.04
C SER A 780 8.04 7.13 -9.26
N GLY A 781 8.14 7.06 -7.93
CA GLY A 781 8.75 8.13 -7.15
C GLY A 781 10.22 8.38 -7.50
N GLY A 782 10.92 7.42 -8.10
CA GLY A 782 12.24 7.56 -8.72
C GLY A 782 12.21 8.26 -10.08
N ASP A 783 11.05 8.43 -10.71
CA ASP A 783 10.82 9.37 -11.81
C ASP A 783 10.42 10.76 -11.26
N ALA A 784 9.59 10.78 -10.22
CA ALA A 784 9.12 12.02 -9.62
C ALA A 784 10.23 12.85 -9.00
N LEU A 785 11.18 12.21 -8.31
CA LEU A 785 12.28 12.89 -7.64
C LEU A 785 13.19 13.65 -8.62
N PRO A 786 13.74 13.05 -9.68
CA PRO A 786 14.54 13.78 -10.67
C PRO A 786 13.72 14.82 -11.44
N TYR A 787 12.44 14.55 -11.72
CA TYR A 787 11.55 15.55 -12.31
C TYR A 787 11.45 16.80 -11.43
N MET A 788 11.17 16.65 -10.15
CA MET A 788 11.07 17.76 -9.19
C MET A 788 12.42 18.44 -8.98
N PHE A 789 13.51 17.69 -8.92
CA PHE A 789 14.88 18.20 -8.79
C PHE A 789 15.24 19.12 -9.98
N HIS A 790 14.89 18.72 -11.18
CA HIS A 790 15.08 19.51 -12.39
C HIS A 790 14.20 20.76 -12.41
N GLN A 791 12.91 20.63 -12.11
CA GLN A 791 11.98 21.77 -12.08
C GLN A 791 12.41 22.84 -11.06
N ARG A 792 12.96 22.43 -9.92
CA ARG A 792 13.51 23.32 -8.90
C ARG A 792 14.92 23.85 -9.20
N LYS A 793 15.54 23.38 -10.30
CA LYS A 793 16.89 23.77 -10.72
C LYS A 793 17.94 23.61 -9.60
N ILE A 794 17.86 22.50 -8.88
CA ILE A 794 18.75 22.24 -7.73
C ILE A 794 20.17 21.96 -8.20
N GLY A 795 20.31 21.25 -9.32
CA GLY A 795 21.59 20.93 -9.96
C GLY A 795 21.44 20.10 -11.22
N PRO A 796 22.54 19.72 -11.88
CA PRO A 796 22.51 18.85 -13.04
C PRO A 796 22.28 17.38 -12.63
N MET A 797 21.74 16.62 -13.58
CA MET A 797 21.55 15.18 -13.51
C MET A 797 22.51 14.46 -14.45
N VAL A 798 23.11 13.38 -13.97
CA VAL A 798 24.10 12.57 -14.71
C VAL A 798 23.62 11.12 -14.74
N GLY A 799 23.79 10.42 -15.86
CA GLY A 799 23.47 9.00 -15.98
C GLY A 799 22.67 8.64 -17.20
N LYS A 800 21.58 7.91 -17.03
CA LYS A 800 20.66 7.49 -18.08
C LYS A 800 19.25 7.94 -17.74
N ARG A 801 18.39 8.02 -18.76
CA ARG A 801 16.97 8.34 -18.62
C ARG A 801 16.28 7.36 -17.65
N THR A 802 15.41 7.85 -16.79
CA THR A 802 14.62 7.03 -15.85
C THR A 802 13.58 6.18 -16.58
N TRP A 803 12.95 5.26 -15.85
CA TRP A 803 12.01 4.27 -16.40
C TRP A 803 10.81 4.89 -17.11
N GLY A 804 10.20 5.92 -16.52
CA GLY A 804 9.02 6.57 -17.11
C GLY A 804 7.71 5.93 -16.72
N GLY A 805 7.52 5.58 -15.48
CA GLY A 805 6.26 5.06 -14.94
C GLY A 805 5.79 5.87 -13.75
N LEU A 806 5.09 6.98 -13.97
CA LEU A 806 4.66 7.90 -12.91
C LEU A 806 3.17 7.87 -12.60
N VAL A 807 2.35 7.13 -13.34
CA VAL A 807 0.95 6.91 -12.95
C VAL A 807 0.88 6.26 -11.57
N GLY A 808 -0.02 6.76 -10.72
CA GLY A 808 -0.17 6.27 -9.36
C GLY A 808 -1.24 5.19 -9.26
N THR A 809 -1.03 4.22 -8.36
CA THR A 809 -2.00 3.20 -8.00
C THR A 809 -2.49 3.38 -6.59
N LEU A 810 -3.74 3.06 -6.35
CA LEU A 810 -4.39 3.16 -5.05
C LEU A 810 -5.20 1.92 -4.78
N GLY A 811 -5.67 1.76 -3.53
CA GLY A 811 -6.43 0.59 -3.13
C GLY A 811 -7.70 0.40 -3.97
N VAL A 812 -7.74 -0.69 -4.71
CA VAL A 812 -8.93 -1.18 -5.43
C VAL A 812 -9.45 -2.45 -4.74
N PRO A 813 -10.70 -2.86 -4.99
CA PRO A 813 -11.22 -4.10 -4.43
C PRO A 813 -10.35 -5.30 -4.80
N SER A 814 -10.12 -6.20 -3.85
CA SER A 814 -9.43 -7.45 -4.13
C SER A 814 -10.35 -8.42 -4.85
N LEU A 815 -9.77 -9.30 -5.65
CA LEU A 815 -10.47 -10.39 -6.31
C LEU A 815 -11.05 -11.40 -5.30
N ILE A 816 -12.00 -12.19 -5.75
CA ILE A 816 -12.76 -13.14 -4.90
C ILE A 816 -11.84 -14.14 -4.18
N ASP A 817 -10.78 -14.61 -4.83
CA ASP A 817 -9.83 -15.60 -4.31
C ASP A 817 -8.69 -15.01 -3.48
N GLY A 818 -8.73 -13.71 -3.19
CA GLY A 818 -7.73 -13.02 -2.38
C GLY A 818 -6.61 -12.35 -3.15
N ALA A 819 -6.46 -12.60 -4.45
CA ALA A 819 -5.52 -11.86 -5.27
C ALA A 819 -5.90 -10.37 -5.33
N GLY A 820 -4.90 -9.53 -5.51
CA GLY A 820 -5.05 -8.11 -5.79
C GLY A 820 -4.67 -7.81 -7.24
N ILE A 821 -5.21 -6.74 -7.76
CA ILE A 821 -4.72 -6.09 -8.96
C ILE A 821 -4.48 -4.62 -8.65
N THR A 822 -3.65 -3.97 -9.43
CA THR A 822 -3.52 -2.52 -9.38
C THR A 822 -4.25 -1.91 -10.57
N ALA A 823 -4.86 -0.75 -10.36
CA ALA A 823 -5.36 0.09 -11.44
C ALA A 823 -4.61 1.42 -11.40
N PRO A 824 -4.14 1.92 -12.54
CA PRO A 824 -3.55 3.26 -12.65
C PRO A 824 -4.64 4.32 -12.48
N ILE A 825 -4.77 4.87 -11.26
CA ILE A 825 -5.87 5.79 -10.90
C ILE A 825 -5.46 7.25 -11.05
N LEU A 826 -4.16 7.54 -10.92
CA LEU A 826 -3.62 8.89 -10.96
C LEU A 826 -2.66 9.03 -12.12
N ALA A 827 -2.78 10.12 -12.85
CA ALA A 827 -1.81 10.50 -13.86
C ALA A 827 -1.28 11.90 -13.60
N PHE A 828 -0.07 12.15 -14.08
CA PHE A 828 0.64 13.39 -13.88
C PHE A 828 0.70 14.22 -15.17
N TYR A 829 0.37 15.50 -15.08
CA TYR A 829 0.60 16.48 -16.15
C TYR A 829 1.35 17.70 -15.62
N ASP A 830 2.13 18.32 -16.48
CA ASP A 830 2.98 19.45 -16.14
C ASP A 830 2.23 20.79 -16.08
N LEU A 831 2.96 21.85 -15.71
CA LEU A 831 2.41 23.22 -15.66
C LEU A 831 2.01 23.78 -17.04
N SER A 832 2.38 23.14 -18.14
CA SER A 832 1.94 23.51 -19.50
C SER A 832 0.64 22.81 -19.90
N GLY A 833 0.10 21.92 -19.04
CA GLY A 833 -1.10 21.13 -19.30
C GLY A 833 -0.86 19.91 -20.17
N LYS A 834 0.37 19.41 -20.26
CA LYS A 834 0.73 18.18 -20.99
C LYS A 834 0.99 17.03 -20.05
N TRP A 835 0.55 15.83 -20.43
CA TRP A 835 0.97 14.61 -19.78
C TRP A 835 2.49 14.52 -19.79
N ALA A 836 3.10 14.16 -18.67
CA ALA A 836 4.55 14.19 -18.53
C ALA A 836 5.05 12.97 -17.75
N VAL A 837 6.26 12.57 -18.06
CA VAL A 837 7.02 11.51 -17.41
C VAL A 837 6.55 10.10 -17.78
N GLU A 838 5.25 9.80 -17.71
CA GLU A 838 4.74 8.47 -18.06
C GLU A 838 5.12 8.10 -19.50
N ASN A 839 5.67 6.90 -19.69
CA ASN A 839 6.23 6.38 -20.95
C ASN A 839 7.41 7.21 -21.56
N GLU A 840 7.84 8.28 -20.89
CA GLU A 840 8.93 9.13 -21.38
C GLU A 840 10.15 9.11 -20.46
N GLY A 841 9.92 9.03 -19.15
CA GLY A 841 10.97 9.17 -18.13
C GLY A 841 11.59 10.57 -18.10
N VAL A 842 12.59 10.73 -17.23
CA VAL A 842 13.35 11.98 -17.05
C VAL A 842 14.75 11.80 -17.61
N ALA A 843 15.12 12.63 -18.59
CA ALA A 843 16.43 12.58 -19.20
C ALA A 843 17.50 13.21 -18.30
N PRO A 844 18.74 12.69 -18.28
CA PRO A 844 19.86 13.35 -17.64
C PRO A 844 20.31 14.60 -18.44
N ASP A 845 20.92 15.57 -17.74
CA ASP A 845 21.61 16.69 -18.41
C ASP A 845 22.92 16.24 -19.04
N VAL A 846 23.55 15.22 -18.47
CA VAL A 846 24.79 14.61 -18.96
C VAL A 846 24.62 13.11 -19.05
N GLU A 847 24.45 12.63 -20.29
CA GLU A 847 24.31 11.21 -20.54
C GLU A 847 25.65 10.46 -20.39
N VAL A 848 25.67 9.40 -19.58
CA VAL A 848 26.85 8.56 -19.33
C VAL A 848 26.42 7.10 -19.26
N ASP A 849 27.01 6.28 -20.09
CA ASP A 849 26.79 4.83 -20.09
C ASP A 849 27.48 4.15 -18.88
N TYR A 850 26.81 3.14 -18.30
CA TYR A 850 27.36 2.29 -17.25
C TYR A 850 27.81 0.96 -17.87
N THR A 851 29.00 0.96 -18.48
CA THR A 851 29.44 -0.17 -19.29
C THR A 851 30.02 -1.31 -18.44
N PRO A 852 29.77 -2.59 -18.82
CA PRO A 852 30.35 -3.74 -18.12
C PRO A 852 31.86 -3.70 -18.01
N SER A 853 32.56 -3.25 -19.07
CA SER A 853 34.03 -3.13 -19.08
C SER A 853 34.56 -2.15 -18.03
N ALA A 854 33.89 -1.00 -17.83
CA ALA A 854 34.27 -0.05 -16.81
C ALA A 854 34.09 -0.64 -15.41
N VAL A 855 32.93 -1.25 -15.15
CA VAL A 855 32.57 -1.83 -13.83
C VAL A 855 33.50 -2.97 -13.44
N ILE A 856 33.81 -3.91 -14.39
CA ILE A 856 34.72 -5.02 -14.15
C ILE A 856 36.14 -4.52 -13.81
N ASN A 857 36.54 -3.39 -14.39
CA ASN A 857 37.82 -2.74 -14.11
C ASN A 857 37.80 -1.83 -12.86
N GLY A 858 36.72 -1.84 -12.09
CA GLY A 858 36.58 -1.08 -10.84
C GLY A 858 36.25 0.40 -11.00
N HIS A 859 35.69 0.80 -12.16
CA HIS A 859 35.28 2.16 -12.46
C HIS A 859 33.77 2.29 -12.43
N ASP A 860 33.26 3.42 -11.90
CA ASP A 860 31.88 3.87 -12.05
C ASP A 860 31.90 5.18 -12.86
N PRO A 861 31.75 5.11 -14.19
CA PRO A 861 31.85 6.29 -15.05
C PRO A 861 30.76 7.33 -14.77
N GLN A 862 29.58 6.91 -14.30
CA GLN A 862 28.49 7.83 -13.93
C GLN A 862 28.85 8.59 -12.65
N LEU A 863 29.29 7.88 -11.61
CA LEU A 863 29.71 8.47 -10.33
C LEU A 863 30.95 9.39 -10.51
N GLU A 864 31.95 8.93 -11.25
CA GLU A 864 33.15 9.73 -11.55
C GLU A 864 32.77 11.01 -12.28
N ARG A 865 31.85 10.96 -13.25
CA ARG A 865 31.37 12.15 -13.96
C ARG A 865 30.55 13.06 -13.07
N ALA A 866 29.69 12.53 -12.19
CA ALA A 866 28.92 13.33 -11.25
C ALA A 866 29.82 14.09 -10.28
N VAL A 867 30.88 13.45 -9.78
CA VAL A 867 31.89 14.11 -8.94
C VAL A 867 32.61 15.22 -9.70
N GLN A 868 33.01 14.99 -10.96
CA GLN A 868 33.64 16.01 -11.79
C GLN A 868 32.74 17.23 -11.98
N GLU A 869 31.43 17.02 -12.25
CA GLU A 869 30.46 18.11 -12.38
C GLU A 869 30.26 18.87 -11.08
N ALA A 870 30.13 18.19 -9.96
CA ALA A 870 29.98 18.83 -8.66
C ALA A 870 31.22 19.65 -8.26
N MET A 871 32.42 19.13 -8.53
CA MET A 871 33.68 19.84 -8.29
C MET A 871 33.82 21.06 -9.20
N ARG A 872 33.48 20.93 -10.47
CA ARG A 872 33.46 22.07 -11.42
C ARG A 872 32.51 23.18 -10.94
N LEU A 873 31.33 22.82 -10.46
CA LEU A 873 30.36 23.77 -9.90
C LEU A 873 30.88 24.43 -8.62
N LEU A 874 31.59 23.69 -7.77
CA LEU A 874 32.22 24.22 -6.57
C LEU A 874 33.37 25.21 -6.89
N GLU A 875 34.11 24.98 -7.97
CA GLU A 875 35.13 25.93 -8.43
C GLU A 875 34.52 27.23 -8.96
N GLN A 876 33.41 27.13 -9.67
CA GLN A 876 32.68 28.29 -10.22
C GLN A 876 31.95 29.08 -9.15
N ASN A 877 31.37 28.40 -8.15
CA ASN A 877 30.59 28.98 -7.06
C ASN A 877 31.02 28.35 -5.71
N PRO A 878 32.18 28.74 -5.18
CA PRO A 878 32.68 28.19 -3.93
C PRO A 878 31.75 28.52 -2.77
N VAL A 879 31.57 27.58 -1.84
CA VAL A 879 30.77 27.78 -0.65
C VAL A 879 31.41 28.91 0.19
N ARG A 880 30.69 30.00 0.36
CA ARG A 880 31.14 31.15 1.08
C ARG A 880 31.15 30.88 2.58
N LYS A 881 32.33 30.71 3.20
CA LYS A 881 32.52 30.67 4.64
C LYS A 881 32.68 32.08 5.15
N VAL A 882 31.70 32.58 5.91
CA VAL A 882 31.72 33.93 6.45
C VAL A 882 32.29 33.86 7.85
N PRO A 883 33.41 34.55 8.13
CA PRO A 883 33.98 34.58 9.47
C PRO A 883 33.07 35.31 10.47
N ARG A 884 33.17 34.95 11.76
CA ARG A 884 32.50 35.65 12.84
C ARG A 884 32.86 37.12 12.79
N PRO A 885 31.89 38.07 12.80
CA PRO A 885 32.17 39.48 12.81
C PRO A 885 32.83 39.91 14.12
N ALA A 886 33.60 41.02 14.07
CA ALA A 886 34.19 41.61 15.27
C ALA A 886 33.10 41.99 16.27
N PRO A 887 33.42 41.99 17.56
CA PRO A 887 32.51 42.46 18.61
C PRO A 887 32.00 43.87 18.33
N ILE A 888 30.72 44.08 18.54
CA ILE A 888 30.11 45.40 18.34
C ILE A 888 30.40 46.29 19.55
N ASP A 889 31.07 47.42 19.29
CA ASP A 889 31.16 48.49 20.28
C ASP A 889 29.94 49.41 20.15
N ARG A 890 29.07 49.36 21.14
CA ARG A 890 27.86 50.18 21.21
C ARG A 890 28.00 51.37 22.16
N VAL A 891 29.16 51.49 22.84
CA VAL A 891 29.44 52.52 23.87
C VAL A 891 30.21 53.65 23.28
N SER A 892 31.23 53.35 22.47
CA SER A 892 32.18 54.36 21.96
C SER A 892 31.77 54.95 20.60
N LYS A 893 30.76 54.44 19.92
CA LYS A 893 30.25 54.99 18.65
C LYS A 893 28.90 55.72 18.86
N PRO A 894 28.76 56.99 18.36
CA PRO A 894 27.46 57.65 18.39
C PRO A 894 26.42 56.79 17.60
N ARG A 895 25.24 56.63 18.19
CA ARG A 895 24.13 55.95 17.50
C ARG A 895 23.80 56.78 16.26
N THR A 896 24.23 56.33 15.08
CA THR A 896 23.61 56.77 13.82
C THR A 896 22.19 56.27 13.83
N ARG A 897 21.24 57.17 13.86
CA ARG A 897 19.81 56.92 13.72
C ARG A 897 19.48 56.35 12.35
#